data_b4ec1a5e3d890830789a58452eaed3be
#
_entry.id   b4ec1a5e3d890830789a58452eaed3be
#
_cell.length_a   1.000
_cell.length_b   1.000
_cell.length_c   1.000
_cell.angle_alpha   90.00
_cell.angle_beta   90.00
_cell.angle_gamma   90.00
#
_symmetry.space_group_name_H-M   'P 1'
#
loop_
_entity.id
_entity.type
_entity.pdbx_description
1 polymer ?
#
loop_
_entity_poly.entity_id
_entity_poly.type
_entity_poly.pdbx_seq_one_letter_code
_entity_poly.pdbx_strand_id
1 'polypeptide(L)'
;MDSAEFEIEESSEIDESSSDFGSLGALAPVWREGDAISEEEALETFYEWLAEHDIDLWSHQDEALMSLMVGDHVILGTPTGSGKSMVAIGMMFMALCSGKRAFYTAPIKALVSEKFFDLVNMLGRENVGMITGDSQINPQAPVICCTAEILANQALREGEWSDVGCVAMDEFHFYSDPDRGWAWQVPLLTLPHAQFLLMSATLGDVSQIAQALELKTGTTVDVIADAPRPVPLEYKYELMSLEGTVELALRNNEGPLYIVHFSQDAALASAQALSSFGVTSKEQREQIKATLGAGKFTTQFGKTLKRLLLSGIGVHHAGMLPRYRLLVEKLAQQGLLPVICGTDTLGVGINVPIHTVVLTQLTKFDGHKMRRLRSREFHQIAGRAGRSGFDTEGMVVSLAPEFEIENAKLLAKAGDDPKKRRKVKRKKPPEGFVVWNEDAFNRLISAAPETLTPRMRITHSMVLAEVEQGGDARTRVDQLIDDSLQKPEDKLKLKVRASEVFRTLIDAGVVEIDQDENGDPDYYVTMDLPEDFALDQPLSPFLLAALELLDPESETYTYDIISMVEATLEDPRQVLRAQERKAKDAAMAAMKADGIEYEERLDRIAEVTYPRPLRELLFAAFDKYCESVPWARDYYVRPKSVLRDMLESAADFKGYIQKLGIMRYEGALLRYLSEAYRALDRTLPFDKRSEEMEDIIAWLGLVVRSVDSSLVDEWEQAGQELDARPPEAKDAVVHDRRGLTVLVRNALFRRVRLAAADDHEALGEADVDNGFPAHKWRAALDEYYDVHEDVLIDADARSMAFLAIDESDEEAEHVWHVQQTFSDPDGDHDFAIRADVDLDATQEGDGVVFKEYRVGFIDDLL
;
A
#
# COMPACT_ATOMS: atom_id res chain seq x y z
N MET A 1 -72.48 0.24 -2.89
CA MET A 1 -72.57 0.42 -1.48
C MET A 1 -71.47 -0.48 -0.89
N ASP A 2 -70.40 -0.07 -0.37
CA ASP A 2 -69.75 1.16 -0.08
C ASP A 2 -68.29 0.97 -0.43
N SER A 3 -67.69 1.93 -1.12
CA SER A 3 -66.31 2.11 -1.35
C SER A 3 -65.67 2.63 -0.08
N ALA A 4 -64.73 1.95 0.47
CA ALA A 4 -63.79 2.45 1.47
C ALA A 4 -62.45 2.70 0.76
N GLU A 5 -62.21 3.94 0.43
CA GLU A 5 -60.94 4.48 0.08
C GLU A 5 -60.03 4.35 1.31
N PHE A 6 -58.95 3.58 1.18
CA PHE A 6 -57.82 3.67 2.11
C PHE A 6 -56.89 4.74 1.57
N GLU A 7 -56.86 5.89 2.22
CA GLU A 7 -55.79 6.88 2.13
C GLU A 7 -54.51 6.21 2.63
N ILE A 8 -53.57 6.12 1.72
CA ILE A 8 -52.15 5.82 2.04
C ILE A 8 -51.59 7.14 2.53
N GLU A 9 -51.46 7.29 3.84
CA GLU A 9 -50.58 8.29 4.42
C GLU A 9 -49.14 7.98 3.94
N GLU A 10 -48.65 8.86 3.06
CA GLU A 10 -47.19 9.00 2.82
C GLU A 10 -46.55 9.52 4.10
N SER A 11 -46.12 8.64 4.97
CA SER A 11 -45.09 8.95 5.95
C SER A 11 -43.74 8.52 5.38
N SER A 12 -43.23 9.30 4.48
CA SER A 12 -41.80 9.36 4.18
C SER A 12 -41.16 10.28 5.22
N GLU A 13 -41.12 9.90 6.47
CA GLU A 13 -40.02 10.26 7.35
C GLU A 13 -38.85 9.36 6.96
N ILE A 14 -38.09 9.77 5.94
CA ILE A 14 -36.68 9.43 5.81
C ILE A 14 -36.08 9.99 7.09
N ASP A 15 -35.67 9.08 7.95
CA ASP A 15 -34.84 9.36 9.11
C ASP A 15 -33.59 10.09 8.61
N GLU A 16 -33.66 11.41 8.56
CA GLU A 16 -32.51 12.29 8.53
C GLU A 16 -31.81 12.18 9.89
N SER A 17 -31.15 11.05 10.15
CA SER A 17 -30.01 11.05 11.02
C SER A 17 -28.94 11.82 10.25
N SER A 18 -28.99 13.14 10.32
CA SER A 18 -27.85 14.00 10.05
C SER A 18 -26.70 13.40 10.83
N SER A 19 -25.74 12.79 10.16
CA SER A 19 -24.47 12.41 10.74
C SER A 19 -23.94 13.68 11.39
N ASP A 20 -23.74 13.66 12.71
CA ASP A 20 -23.29 14.79 13.54
C ASP A 20 -21.79 15.01 13.30
N PHE A 21 -21.47 15.32 12.05
CA PHE A 21 -20.14 15.37 11.48
C PHE A 21 -19.34 16.52 12.13
N GLY A 22 -18.25 16.16 12.84
CA GLY A 22 -17.41 17.12 13.52
C GLY A 22 -18.02 17.66 14.83
N SER A 23 -19.09 17.08 15.34
CA SER A 23 -19.81 17.57 16.52
C SER A 23 -18.91 17.66 17.76
N LEU A 24 -18.05 16.67 17.98
CA LEU A 24 -17.10 16.68 19.08
C LEU A 24 -16.05 17.79 18.90
N GLY A 25 -15.52 17.96 17.69
CA GLY A 25 -14.55 19.03 17.40
C GLY A 25 -15.11 20.44 17.58
N ALA A 26 -16.41 20.63 17.34
CA ALA A 26 -17.09 21.91 17.53
C ALA A 26 -17.16 22.33 19.01
N LEU A 27 -16.99 21.41 19.95
CA LEU A 27 -16.96 21.68 21.39
C LEU A 27 -15.57 22.13 21.87
N ALA A 28 -14.52 21.92 21.07
CA ALA A 28 -13.17 22.33 21.40
C ALA A 28 -12.96 23.84 21.12
N PRO A 29 -12.11 24.53 21.90
CA PRO A 29 -11.64 25.86 21.57
C PRO A 29 -10.90 25.87 20.23
N VAL A 30 -10.87 27.05 19.55
CA VAL A 30 -10.03 27.20 18.34
C VAL A 30 -8.58 26.97 18.75
N TRP A 31 -7.94 26.01 18.09
CA TRP A 31 -6.60 25.56 18.47
C TRP A 31 -5.56 26.70 18.43
N ARG A 32 -4.90 26.94 19.57
CA ARG A 32 -3.90 28.01 19.80
C ARG A 32 -4.38 29.46 19.55
N GLU A 33 -5.63 29.69 19.21
CA GLU A 33 -6.23 31.01 19.07
C GLU A 33 -7.28 31.29 20.17
N GLY A 34 -7.87 30.23 20.74
CA GLY A 34 -8.79 30.28 21.86
C GLY A 34 -8.12 30.07 23.22
N ASP A 35 -8.87 30.28 24.30
CA ASP A 35 -8.44 29.95 25.65
C ASP A 35 -8.44 28.43 25.80
N ALA A 36 -7.26 27.82 26.03
CA ALA A 36 -7.15 26.40 26.30
C ALA A 36 -7.88 26.05 27.60
N ILE A 37 -8.59 24.93 27.63
CA ILE A 37 -9.26 24.39 28.79
C ILE A 37 -8.42 23.27 29.43
N SER A 38 -8.68 22.96 30.70
CA SER A 38 -7.97 21.88 31.39
C SER A 38 -8.34 20.51 30.79
N GLU A 39 -7.44 19.53 30.98
CA GLU A 39 -7.72 18.16 30.51
C GLU A 39 -8.89 17.51 31.27
N GLU A 40 -9.12 17.93 32.55
CA GLU A 40 -10.29 17.53 33.35
C GLU A 40 -11.60 18.05 32.76
N GLU A 41 -11.65 19.33 32.40
CA GLU A 41 -12.82 19.96 31.76
C GLU A 41 -13.07 19.38 30.35
N ALA A 42 -11.99 19.12 29.61
CA ALA A 42 -12.08 18.47 28.28
C ALA A 42 -12.64 17.05 28.39
N LEU A 43 -12.21 16.28 29.40
CA LEU A 43 -12.73 14.93 29.64
C LEU A 43 -14.21 14.95 30.09
N GLU A 44 -14.62 15.89 30.91
CA GLU A 44 -16.02 16.08 31.29
C GLU A 44 -16.88 16.39 30.02
N THR A 45 -16.41 17.30 29.15
CA THR A 45 -17.07 17.61 27.88
C THR A 45 -17.18 16.39 26.99
N PHE A 46 -16.13 15.55 26.94
CA PHE A 46 -16.14 14.30 26.18
C PHE A 46 -17.18 13.30 26.72
N TYR A 47 -17.29 13.16 28.05
CA TYR A 47 -18.31 12.32 28.65
C TYR A 47 -19.74 12.82 28.39
N GLU A 48 -19.97 14.14 28.43
CA GLU A 48 -21.25 14.73 28.08
C GLU A 48 -21.61 14.43 26.64
N TRP A 49 -20.66 14.59 25.72
CA TRP A 49 -20.86 14.25 24.30
C TRP A 49 -21.18 12.76 24.09
N LEU A 50 -20.47 11.85 24.77
CA LEU A 50 -20.75 10.41 24.71
C LEU A 50 -22.17 10.09 25.21
N ALA A 51 -22.59 10.72 26.29
CA ALA A 51 -23.93 10.52 26.85
C ALA A 51 -25.04 11.05 25.91
N GLU A 52 -24.81 12.16 25.21
CA GLU A 52 -25.74 12.70 24.20
C GLU A 52 -25.88 11.77 22.96
N HIS A 53 -24.86 10.95 22.69
CA HIS A 53 -24.84 10.00 21.56
C HIS A 53 -25.14 8.56 21.96
N ASP A 54 -25.64 8.32 23.18
CA ASP A 54 -25.97 6.98 23.70
C ASP A 54 -24.77 6.00 23.67
N ILE A 55 -23.53 6.52 23.89
CA ILE A 55 -22.31 5.72 23.89
C ILE A 55 -21.86 5.45 25.32
N ASP A 56 -21.93 4.19 25.77
CA ASP A 56 -21.46 3.75 27.07
C ASP A 56 -20.01 3.23 26.97
N LEU A 57 -19.11 3.79 27.79
CA LEU A 57 -17.76 3.31 27.88
C LEU A 57 -17.65 2.01 28.70
N TRP A 58 -16.78 1.11 28.28
CA TRP A 58 -16.36 -0.02 29.09
C TRP A 58 -15.42 0.46 30.21
N SER A 59 -15.41 -0.25 31.34
CA SER A 59 -14.57 0.11 32.51
C SER A 59 -13.09 0.33 32.18
N HIS A 60 -12.54 -0.46 31.29
CA HIS A 60 -11.14 -0.34 30.86
C HIS A 60 -10.88 0.89 29.96
N GLN A 61 -11.90 1.39 29.25
CA GLN A 61 -11.81 2.63 28.48
C GLN A 61 -11.85 3.85 29.41
N ASP A 62 -12.75 3.82 30.37
CA ASP A 62 -12.88 4.83 31.41
C ASP A 62 -11.58 4.94 32.25
N GLU A 63 -11.06 3.81 32.73
CA GLU A 63 -9.77 3.75 33.45
C GLU A 63 -8.63 4.34 32.59
N ALA A 64 -8.54 4.01 31.31
CA ALA A 64 -7.53 4.53 30.40
C ALA A 64 -7.65 6.05 30.20
N LEU A 65 -8.88 6.57 30.01
CA LEU A 65 -9.11 8.02 29.87
C LEU A 65 -8.78 8.78 31.13
N MET A 66 -9.10 8.24 32.30
CA MET A 66 -8.77 8.85 33.59
C MET A 66 -7.25 8.93 33.81
N SER A 67 -6.50 7.86 33.46
CA SER A 67 -5.04 7.86 33.51
C SER A 67 -4.43 8.88 32.52
N LEU A 68 -4.96 8.97 31.31
CA LEU A 68 -4.51 9.97 30.34
C LEU A 68 -4.79 11.41 30.80
N MET A 69 -5.96 11.67 31.44
CA MET A 69 -6.33 12.98 31.95
C MET A 69 -5.36 13.47 33.04
N VAL A 70 -4.87 12.58 33.90
CA VAL A 70 -3.90 13.00 34.94
C VAL A 70 -2.46 13.12 34.41
N GLY A 71 -2.26 12.85 33.10
CA GLY A 71 -0.99 12.98 32.40
C GLY A 71 -0.16 11.70 32.36
N ASP A 72 -0.65 10.58 32.89
CA ASP A 72 0.06 9.30 32.85
C ASP A 72 0.09 8.72 31.43
N HIS A 73 1.10 7.88 31.15
CA HIS A 73 1.12 7.07 29.92
C HIS A 73 0.22 5.84 30.10
N VAL A 74 -0.35 5.35 29.00
CA VAL A 74 -1.20 4.16 29.01
C VAL A 74 -0.72 3.11 28.01
N ILE A 75 -0.61 1.85 28.45
CA ILE A 75 -0.44 0.68 27.59
C ILE A 75 -1.75 -0.11 27.61
N LEU A 76 -2.50 -0.05 26.50
CA LEU A 76 -3.83 -0.64 26.37
C LEU A 76 -3.77 -1.95 25.61
N GLY A 77 -3.70 -3.06 26.33
CA GLY A 77 -3.52 -4.44 25.83
C GLY A 77 -4.83 -5.23 25.67
N THR A 78 -5.95 -4.57 25.38
CA THR A 78 -7.28 -5.16 25.39
C THR A 78 -7.63 -5.86 24.06
N PRO A 79 -8.52 -6.88 24.03
CA PRO A 79 -8.87 -7.65 22.83
C PRO A 79 -9.37 -6.77 21.67
N THR A 80 -9.38 -7.36 20.45
CA THR A 80 -10.01 -6.71 19.29
C THR A 80 -11.51 -6.53 19.56
N GLY A 81 -12.07 -5.38 19.15
CA GLY A 81 -13.48 -5.04 19.37
C GLY A 81 -13.77 -4.45 20.75
N SER A 82 -12.78 -4.26 21.63
CA SER A 82 -12.96 -3.63 22.96
C SER A 82 -13.01 -2.09 22.92
N GLY A 83 -13.07 -1.46 21.75
CA GLY A 83 -13.25 -0.02 21.59
C GLY A 83 -12.00 0.82 21.90
N LYS A 84 -10.79 0.31 21.71
CA LYS A 84 -9.52 1.06 21.89
C LYS A 84 -9.48 2.40 21.16
N SER A 85 -10.09 2.48 19.98
CA SER A 85 -10.17 3.71 19.18
C SER A 85 -10.88 4.85 19.94
N MET A 86 -11.88 4.55 20.79
CA MET A 86 -12.57 5.57 21.58
C MET A 86 -11.65 6.24 22.61
N VAL A 87 -10.74 5.47 23.21
CA VAL A 87 -9.72 6.02 24.12
C VAL A 87 -8.77 6.96 23.37
N ALA A 88 -8.35 6.57 22.16
CA ALA A 88 -7.51 7.42 21.33
C ALA A 88 -8.24 8.72 20.91
N ILE A 89 -9.53 8.64 20.54
CA ILE A 89 -10.36 9.82 20.23
C ILE A 89 -10.45 10.76 21.42
N GLY A 90 -10.72 10.23 22.62
CA GLY A 90 -10.74 11.04 23.83
C GLY A 90 -9.39 11.72 24.11
N MET A 91 -8.27 11.00 23.93
CA MET A 91 -6.93 11.59 24.05
C MET A 91 -6.70 12.71 23.02
N MET A 92 -7.08 12.51 21.76
CA MET A 92 -6.94 13.52 20.71
C MET A 92 -7.81 14.76 21.01
N PHE A 93 -9.01 14.54 21.50
CA PHE A 93 -9.91 15.64 21.90
C PHE A 93 -9.35 16.43 23.08
N MET A 94 -8.87 15.78 24.14
CA MET A 94 -8.23 16.45 25.27
C MET A 94 -6.99 17.25 24.83
N ALA A 95 -6.19 16.71 23.93
CA ALA A 95 -5.04 17.42 23.36
C ALA A 95 -5.47 18.66 22.56
N LEU A 96 -6.50 18.53 21.72
CA LEU A 96 -7.06 19.64 20.96
C LEU A 96 -7.52 20.76 21.88
N CYS A 97 -8.27 20.43 22.95
CA CYS A 97 -8.78 21.37 23.95
C CYS A 97 -7.67 22.06 24.76
N SER A 98 -6.60 21.34 25.08
CA SER A 98 -5.46 21.88 25.82
C SER A 98 -4.40 22.58 24.95
N GLY A 99 -4.66 22.72 23.64
CA GLY A 99 -3.74 23.37 22.68
C GLY A 99 -2.49 22.57 22.35
N LYS A 100 -2.44 21.27 22.68
CA LYS A 100 -1.35 20.35 22.36
C LYS A 100 -1.51 19.78 20.96
N ARG A 101 -0.41 19.50 20.28
CA ARG A 101 -0.44 18.77 19.00
C ARG A 101 -0.42 17.26 19.24
N ALA A 102 -1.28 16.53 18.56
CA ALA A 102 -1.49 15.11 18.79
C ALA A 102 -1.18 14.29 17.54
N PHE A 103 -0.62 13.10 17.72
CA PHE A 103 -0.30 12.18 16.63
C PHE A 103 -0.96 10.83 16.84
N TYR A 104 -1.67 10.36 15.80
CA TYR A 104 -2.18 8.98 15.71
C TYR A 104 -1.32 8.20 14.72
N THR A 105 -0.58 7.20 15.19
CA THR A 105 0.30 6.42 14.31
C THR A 105 -0.22 5.01 14.10
N ALA A 106 -0.09 4.53 12.86
CA ALA A 106 -0.45 3.17 12.48
C ALA A 106 0.59 2.53 11.54
N PRO A 107 0.63 1.18 11.44
CA PRO A 107 1.69 0.51 10.69
C PRO A 107 1.56 0.60 9.17
N ILE A 108 0.39 0.85 8.64
CA ILE A 108 0.15 0.86 7.18
C ILE A 108 -0.74 2.02 6.77
N LYS A 109 -0.52 2.55 5.56
CA LYS A 109 -1.29 3.67 4.99
C LYS A 109 -2.80 3.44 5.07
N ALA A 110 -3.29 2.26 4.70
CA ALA A 110 -4.72 1.96 4.73
C ALA A 110 -5.36 2.17 6.12
N LEU A 111 -4.67 1.77 7.19
CA LEU A 111 -5.13 2.00 8.55
C LEU A 111 -5.02 3.47 8.97
N VAL A 112 -3.96 4.16 8.54
CA VAL A 112 -3.83 5.62 8.74
C VAL A 112 -5.00 6.36 8.08
N SER A 113 -5.34 6.00 6.83
CA SER A 113 -6.46 6.61 6.09
C SER A 113 -7.81 6.33 6.76
N GLU A 114 -8.08 5.08 7.18
CA GLU A 114 -9.29 4.73 7.91
C GLU A 114 -9.44 5.60 9.18
N LYS A 115 -8.38 5.69 9.98
CA LYS A 115 -8.40 6.48 11.21
C LYS A 115 -8.45 7.98 10.96
N PHE A 116 -7.86 8.45 9.88
CA PHE A 116 -7.99 9.83 9.45
C PHE A 116 -9.47 10.19 9.19
N PHE A 117 -10.20 9.37 8.43
CA PHE A 117 -11.62 9.61 8.17
C PHE A 117 -12.47 9.47 9.44
N ASP A 118 -12.20 8.46 10.29
CA ASP A 118 -12.87 8.32 11.58
C ASP A 118 -12.71 9.59 12.44
N LEU A 119 -11.49 10.13 12.53
CA LEU A 119 -11.20 11.34 13.31
C LEU A 119 -11.76 12.60 12.66
N VAL A 120 -11.72 12.72 11.34
CA VAL A 120 -12.35 13.82 10.60
C VAL A 120 -13.85 13.86 10.86
N ASN A 121 -14.51 12.71 10.87
CA ASN A 121 -15.94 12.61 11.16
C ASN A 121 -16.30 13.10 12.57
N MET A 122 -15.42 12.93 13.55
CA MET A 122 -15.67 13.31 14.93
C MET A 122 -15.14 14.71 15.29
N LEU A 123 -13.91 15.01 14.86
CA LEU A 123 -13.20 16.22 15.25
C LEU A 123 -13.27 17.38 14.24
N GLY A 124 -13.81 17.13 13.04
CA GLY A 124 -13.84 18.14 11.97
C GLY A 124 -12.57 18.14 11.11
N ARG A 125 -12.71 18.58 9.87
CA ARG A 125 -11.65 18.60 8.85
C ARG A 125 -10.52 19.59 9.17
N GLU A 126 -10.88 20.71 9.77
CA GLU A 126 -9.96 21.77 10.17
C GLU A 126 -8.98 21.29 11.23
N ASN A 127 -9.37 20.32 12.05
CA ASN A 127 -8.59 19.85 13.20
C ASN A 127 -7.76 18.61 12.88
N VAL A 128 -7.98 17.95 11.75
CA VAL A 128 -7.33 16.66 11.45
C VAL A 128 -6.55 16.72 10.15
N GLY A 129 -5.31 16.22 10.20
CA GLY A 129 -4.42 16.07 9.05
C GLY A 129 -3.93 14.64 8.88
N MET A 130 -3.39 14.34 7.71
CA MET A 130 -2.78 13.06 7.40
C MET A 130 -1.43 13.26 6.72
N ILE A 131 -0.42 12.52 7.17
CA ILE A 131 0.91 12.48 6.55
C ILE A 131 1.32 11.02 6.33
N THR A 132 1.50 10.66 5.07
CA THR A 132 2.03 9.35 4.67
C THR A 132 3.22 9.53 3.72
N GLY A 133 3.91 8.45 3.37
CA GLY A 133 5.06 8.53 2.47
C GLY A 133 4.76 9.08 1.07
N ASP A 134 3.51 9.16 0.67
CA ASP A 134 3.08 9.53 -0.68
C ASP A 134 1.90 10.51 -0.71
N SER A 135 1.41 10.97 0.46
CA SER A 135 0.25 11.88 0.56
C SER A 135 0.32 12.73 1.81
N GLN A 136 0.01 14.00 1.68
CA GLN A 136 -0.13 14.95 2.77
C GLN A 136 -1.45 15.70 2.63
N ILE A 137 -2.28 15.66 3.68
CA ILE A 137 -3.55 16.39 3.77
C ILE A 137 -3.52 17.20 5.07
N ASN A 138 -3.68 18.50 5.01
CA ASN A 138 -3.68 19.40 6.18
C ASN A 138 -2.52 19.11 7.17
N PRO A 139 -1.24 19.15 6.74
CA PRO A 139 -0.10 18.71 7.56
C PRO A 139 0.16 19.61 8.78
N GLN A 140 -0.48 20.78 8.86
CA GLN A 140 -0.38 21.71 9.99
C GLN A 140 -1.52 21.54 11.01
N ALA A 141 -2.42 20.60 10.81
CA ALA A 141 -3.53 20.35 11.72
C ALA A 141 -3.05 20.00 13.15
N PRO A 142 -3.86 20.29 14.17
CA PRO A 142 -3.55 19.91 15.55
C PRO A 142 -3.49 18.40 15.78
N VAL A 143 -4.27 17.60 15.04
CA VAL A 143 -4.29 16.13 15.13
C VAL A 143 -3.79 15.55 13.82
N ILE A 144 -2.69 14.82 13.87
CA ILE A 144 -2.05 14.25 12.67
C ILE A 144 -2.14 12.72 12.67
N CYS A 145 -2.76 12.15 11.65
CA CYS A 145 -2.70 10.72 11.36
C CYS A 145 -1.51 10.41 10.47
N CYS A 146 -0.59 9.54 10.90
CA CYS A 146 0.59 9.24 10.11
C CYS A 146 1.08 7.79 10.28
N THR A 147 1.98 7.34 9.42
CA THR A 147 2.69 6.09 9.68
C THR A 147 3.76 6.29 10.76
N ALA A 148 4.08 5.22 11.49
CA ALA A 148 5.05 5.31 12.60
C ALA A 148 6.42 5.84 12.15
N GLU A 149 6.84 5.55 10.92
CA GLU A 149 8.10 6.05 10.36
C GLU A 149 8.12 7.58 10.19
N ILE A 150 6.98 8.18 9.85
CA ILE A 150 6.87 9.64 9.72
C ILE A 150 7.12 10.32 11.07
N LEU A 151 6.42 9.87 12.11
CA LEU A 151 6.63 10.41 13.45
C LEU A 151 8.06 10.15 13.95
N ALA A 152 8.61 8.96 13.72
CA ALA A 152 9.98 8.63 14.13
C ALA A 152 11.01 9.54 13.44
N ASN A 153 10.87 9.80 12.14
CA ASN A 153 11.75 10.69 11.40
C ASN A 153 11.61 12.15 11.88
N GLN A 154 10.38 12.62 12.16
CA GLN A 154 10.17 13.94 12.74
C GLN A 154 10.84 14.05 14.12
N ALA A 155 10.64 13.05 14.97
CA ALA A 155 11.25 13.01 16.30
C ALA A 155 12.80 13.00 16.26
N LEU A 156 13.41 12.37 15.23
CA LEU A 156 14.84 12.41 15.00
C LEU A 156 15.34 13.77 14.46
N ARG A 157 14.55 14.48 13.66
CA ARG A 157 14.90 15.78 13.12
C ARG A 157 14.80 16.90 14.12
N GLU A 158 13.75 16.88 14.94
CA GLU A 158 13.39 17.97 15.84
C GLU A 158 13.86 17.71 17.27
N GLY A 159 14.11 16.45 17.65
CA GLY A 159 14.55 16.05 18.97
C GLY A 159 13.58 16.47 20.08
N GLU A 160 14.12 16.95 21.18
CA GLU A 160 13.35 17.40 22.35
C GLU A 160 12.49 18.65 22.07
N TRP A 161 12.75 19.36 20.99
CA TRP A 161 12.01 20.57 20.58
C TRP A 161 10.81 20.27 19.70
N SER A 162 10.57 19.00 19.41
CA SER A 162 9.45 18.58 18.57
C SER A 162 8.10 19.01 19.16
N ASP A 163 7.26 19.60 18.30
CA ASP A 163 5.90 20.01 18.65
C ASP A 163 4.95 18.81 18.70
N VAL A 164 5.25 17.87 19.61
CA VAL A 164 4.48 16.64 19.82
C VAL A 164 4.04 16.58 21.28
N GLY A 165 2.78 16.87 21.55
CA GLY A 165 2.21 16.85 22.90
C GLY A 165 1.75 15.47 23.34
N CYS A 166 1.12 14.70 22.44
CA CYS A 166 0.71 13.32 22.71
C CYS A 166 0.74 12.43 21.48
N VAL A 167 0.88 11.13 21.71
CA VAL A 167 1.00 10.11 20.66
C VAL A 167 0.16 8.89 20.99
N ALA A 168 -0.80 8.56 20.15
CA ALA A 168 -1.48 7.27 20.15
C ALA A 168 -0.82 6.34 19.13
N MET A 169 -0.20 5.25 19.59
CA MET A 169 0.45 4.25 18.74
C MET A 169 -0.45 3.03 18.59
N ASP A 170 -1.09 2.90 17.44
CA ASP A 170 -1.91 1.73 17.16
C ASP A 170 -1.07 0.55 16.65
N GLU A 171 -1.57 -0.66 16.89
CA GLU A 171 -0.89 -1.91 16.56
C GLU A 171 0.56 -1.95 17.11
N PHE A 172 0.74 -1.55 18.34
CA PHE A 172 2.05 -1.42 19.00
C PHE A 172 2.89 -2.71 18.98
N HIS A 173 2.30 -3.85 18.70
CA HIS A 173 3.04 -5.10 18.53
C HIS A 173 4.06 -5.07 17.38
N PHE A 174 3.95 -4.11 16.41
CA PHE A 174 4.97 -3.86 15.40
C PHE A 174 6.33 -3.40 15.98
N TYR A 175 6.38 -3.01 17.24
CA TYR A 175 7.62 -2.81 17.99
C TYR A 175 8.61 -3.97 17.85
N SER A 176 8.09 -5.20 17.67
CA SER A 176 8.89 -6.41 17.44
C SER A 176 9.09 -6.78 15.97
N ASP A 177 8.67 -5.94 15.02
CA ASP A 177 8.89 -6.17 13.60
C ASP A 177 10.38 -6.03 13.26
N PRO A 178 11.00 -7.01 12.56
CA PRO A 178 12.43 -6.99 12.27
C PRO A 178 12.89 -5.79 11.44
N ASP A 179 12.03 -5.29 10.55
CA ASP A 179 12.37 -4.24 9.59
C ASP A 179 11.89 -2.86 10.03
N ARG A 180 10.74 -2.80 10.71
CA ARG A 180 10.03 -1.56 11.02
C ARG A 180 9.98 -1.22 12.52
N GLY A 181 10.32 -2.16 13.42
CA GLY A 181 10.18 -1.98 14.88
C GLY A 181 10.91 -0.77 15.46
N TRP A 182 11.94 -0.27 14.78
CA TRP A 182 12.64 0.96 15.15
C TRP A 182 11.72 2.17 15.20
N ALA A 183 10.74 2.26 14.29
CA ALA A 183 9.83 3.40 14.20
C ALA A 183 8.89 3.50 15.40
N TRP A 184 8.58 2.38 16.08
CA TRP A 184 7.84 2.39 17.36
C TRP A 184 8.72 2.68 18.56
N GLN A 185 10.05 2.45 18.45
CA GLN A 185 10.98 2.70 19.54
C GLN A 185 11.45 4.15 19.60
N VAL A 186 11.79 4.73 18.46
CA VAL A 186 12.39 6.07 18.37
C VAL A 186 11.57 7.13 19.10
N PRO A 187 10.26 7.31 18.86
CA PRO A 187 9.49 8.35 19.58
C PRO A 187 9.50 8.17 21.09
N LEU A 188 9.47 6.92 21.58
CA LEU A 188 9.55 6.65 23.04
C LEU A 188 10.90 7.07 23.66
N LEU A 189 11.96 7.13 22.84
CA LEU A 189 13.31 7.46 23.28
C LEU A 189 13.67 8.94 23.08
N THR A 190 13.04 9.60 22.09
CA THR A 190 13.39 10.96 21.66
C THR A 190 12.39 12.04 22.04
N LEU A 191 11.17 11.68 22.46
CA LEU A 191 10.10 12.61 22.82
C LEU A 191 9.76 12.50 24.32
N PRO A 192 10.63 12.94 25.24
CA PRO A 192 10.43 12.77 26.69
C PRO A 192 9.25 13.58 27.26
N HIS A 193 8.79 14.60 26.52
CA HIS A 193 7.68 15.46 26.95
C HIS A 193 6.32 15.02 26.38
N ALA A 194 6.30 14.08 25.44
CA ALA A 194 5.08 13.58 24.85
C ALA A 194 4.40 12.55 25.77
N GLN A 195 3.08 12.61 25.86
CA GLN A 195 2.27 11.58 26.51
C GLN A 195 1.99 10.44 25.51
N PHE A 196 2.07 9.19 25.95
CA PHE A 196 1.91 8.03 25.09
C PHE A 196 0.71 7.15 25.45
N LEU A 197 -0.06 6.77 24.43
CA LEU A 197 -1.07 5.71 24.45
C LEU A 197 -0.63 4.59 23.50
N LEU A 198 -0.20 3.46 24.06
CA LEU A 198 0.30 2.31 23.27
C LEU A 198 -0.78 1.24 23.18
N MET A 199 -1.32 1.00 21.99
CA MET A 199 -2.50 0.14 21.79
C MET A 199 -2.16 -1.11 20.97
N SER A 200 -2.58 -2.28 21.42
CA SER A 200 -2.61 -3.50 20.60
C SER A 200 -3.45 -4.60 21.26
N ALA A 201 -4.07 -5.44 20.42
CA ALA A 201 -4.86 -6.59 20.91
C ALA A 201 -4.00 -7.80 21.35
N THR A 202 -2.72 -7.83 21.02
CA THR A 202 -1.85 -8.99 21.20
C THR A 202 -0.51 -8.62 21.85
N LEU A 203 -0.58 -7.88 22.94
CA LEU A 203 0.58 -7.59 23.77
C LEU A 203 0.85 -8.82 24.68
N GLY A 204 2.12 -9.19 24.76
CA GLY A 204 2.58 -10.10 25.81
C GLY A 204 2.96 -9.32 27.06
N ASP A 205 3.98 -9.77 27.78
CA ASP A 205 4.56 -9.02 28.90
C ASP A 205 5.22 -7.71 28.39
N VAL A 206 4.73 -6.58 28.86
CA VAL A 206 5.19 -5.22 28.52
C VAL A 206 5.89 -4.50 29.67
N SER A 207 6.12 -5.18 30.78
CA SER A 207 6.69 -4.60 32.01
C SER A 207 8.02 -3.87 31.79
N GLN A 208 8.89 -4.40 30.92
CA GLN A 208 10.16 -3.75 30.58
C GLN A 208 9.97 -2.46 29.79
N ILE A 209 8.97 -2.41 28.91
CA ILE A 209 8.66 -1.23 28.12
C ILE A 209 8.06 -0.15 29.03
N ALA A 210 7.12 -0.52 29.89
CA ALA A 210 6.52 0.40 30.86
C ALA A 210 7.61 1.02 31.76
N GLN A 211 8.45 0.20 32.38
CA GLN A 211 9.52 0.69 33.25
C GLN A 211 10.53 1.59 32.50
N ALA A 212 10.88 1.27 31.26
CA ALA A 212 11.80 2.10 30.49
C ALA A 212 11.17 3.46 30.14
N LEU A 213 9.87 3.48 29.80
CA LEU A 213 9.14 4.71 29.50
C LEU A 213 9.04 5.59 30.76
N GLU A 214 8.69 5.01 31.93
CA GLU A 214 8.69 5.72 33.20
C GLU A 214 10.04 6.33 33.55
N LEU A 215 11.13 5.59 33.37
CA LEU A 215 12.49 6.09 33.64
C LEU A 215 12.90 7.21 32.68
N LYS A 216 12.44 7.17 31.44
CA LYS A 216 12.80 8.18 30.41
C LYS A 216 12.01 9.47 30.57
N THR A 217 10.74 9.38 30.88
CA THR A 217 9.83 10.54 30.97
C THR A 217 9.63 11.08 32.38
N GLY A 218 9.87 10.25 33.39
CA GLY A 218 9.54 10.56 34.76
C GLY A 218 8.05 10.49 35.13
N THR A 219 7.23 9.98 34.22
CA THR A 219 5.77 9.88 34.31
C THR A 219 5.33 8.41 34.45
N THR A 220 4.30 8.17 35.26
CA THR A 220 3.72 6.82 35.45
C THR A 220 3.22 6.20 34.18
N VAL A 221 3.29 4.86 34.08
CA VAL A 221 2.72 4.09 32.96
C VAL A 221 1.69 3.11 33.50
N ASP A 222 0.44 3.33 33.16
CA ASP A 222 -0.65 2.41 33.48
C ASP A 222 -0.78 1.32 32.42
N VAL A 223 -0.82 0.05 32.85
CA VAL A 223 -0.94 -1.11 31.99
C VAL A 223 -2.31 -1.74 32.14
N ILE A 224 -3.18 -1.53 31.16
CA ILE A 224 -4.56 -2.03 31.15
C ILE A 224 -4.65 -3.16 30.14
N ALA A 225 -4.62 -4.40 30.61
CA ALA A 225 -4.64 -5.61 29.79
C ALA A 225 -5.82 -6.56 30.09
N ASP A 226 -6.39 -6.46 31.31
CA ASP A 226 -7.44 -7.35 31.79
C ASP A 226 -8.84 -6.82 31.41
N ALA A 227 -9.18 -6.93 30.12
CA ALA A 227 -10.52 -6.64 29.65
C ALA A 227 -11.20 -7.89 29.10
N PRO A 228 -12.46 -8.17 29.45
CA PRO A 228 -13.19 -9.26 28.86
C PRO A 228 -13.39 -9.01 27.36
N ARG A 229 -13.31 -10.06 26.57
CA ARG A 229 -13.63 -9.95 25.15
C ARG A 229 -15.14 -9.70 25.00
N PRO A 230 -15.59 -8.67 24.24
CA PRO A 230 -17.00 -8.36 24.07
C PRO A 230 -17.81 -9.55 23.48
N VAL A 231 -17.22 -10.25 22.52
CA VAL A 231 -17.81 -11.45 21.91
C VAL A 231 -16.88 -12.64 22.15
N PRO A 232 -17.27 -13.63 22.98
CA PRO A 232 -16.45 -14.81 23.25
C PRO A 232 -16.24 -15.63 21.97
N LEU A 233 -15.12 -16.38 21.89
CA LEU A 233 -14.79 -17.20 20.74
C LEU A 233 -14.97 -18.68 21.02
N GLU A 234 -15.66 -19.38 20.12
CA GLU A 234 -15.66 -20.82 20.03
C GLU A 234 -14.61 -21.29 18.99
N TYR A 235 -13.99 -22.43 19.29
CA TYR A 235 -12.90 -22.99 18.48
C TYR A 235 -13.25 -24.42 18.02
N LYS A 236 -13.15 -24.66 16.70
CA LYS A 236 -13.41 -25.99 16.10
C LYS A 236 -12.24 -26.43 15.22
N TYR A 237 -11.83 -27.68 15.36
CA TYR A 237 -10.91 -28.35 14.44
C TYR A 237 -11.71 -29.29 13.53
N GLU A 238 -11.76 -28.97 12.22
CA GLU A 238 -12.64 -29.66 11.28
C GLU A 238 -11.89 -30.63 10.36
N LEU A 239 -12.40 -31.90 10.34
CA LEU A 239 -11.97 -32.99 9.45
C LEU A 239 -12.80 -33.00 8.14
N MET A 240 -13.13 -31.82 7.62
CA MET A 240 -13.98 -31.62 6.45
C MET A 240 -13.24 -30.76 5.41
N SER A 241 -13.66 -30.84 4.14
CA SER A 241 -13.14 -29.94 3.12
C SER A 241 -13.62 -28.51 3.33
N LEU A 242 -12.90 -27.54 2.76
CA LEU A 242 -13.28 -26.12 2.84
C LEU A 242 -14.72 -25.88 2.40
N GLU A 243 -15.10 -26.44 1.25
CA GLU A 243 -16.45 -26.29 0.69
C GLU A 243 -17.52 -26.82 1.64
N GLY A 244 -17.29 -27.99 2.23
CA GLY A 244 -18.21 -28.58 3.21
C GLY A 244 -18.32 -27.73 4.47
N THR A 245 -17.21 -27.19 4.95
CA THR A 245 -17.18 -26.30 6.12
C THR A 245 -17.97 -25.02 5.84
N VAL A 246 -17.75 -24.37 4.68
CA VAL A 246 -18.47 -23.16 4.27
C VAL A 246 -19.97 -23.43 4.12
N GLU A 247 -20.35 -24.54 3.48
CA GLU A 247 -21.77 -24.93 3.32
C GLU A 247 -22.46 -25.14 4.67
N LEU A 248 -21.79 -25.82 5.60
CA LEU A 248 -22.30 -26.06 6.94
C LEU A 248 -22.45 -24.76 7.73
N ALA A 249 -21.45 -23.92 7.75
CA ALA A 249 -21.48 -22.65 8.47
C ALA A 249 -22.59 -21.71 7.95
N LEU A 250 -22.75 -21.61 6.61
CA LEU A 250 -23.81 -20.78 6.02
C LEU A 250 -25.21 -21.34 6.32
N ARG A 251 -25.38 -22.66 6.36
CA ARG A 251 -26.66 -23.31 6.77
C ARG A 251 -27.00 -23.04 8.23
N ASN A 252 -26.00 -22.92 9.07
CA ASN A 252 -26.17 -22.65 10.51
C ASN A 252 -26.32 -21.14 10.81
N ASN A 253 -26.33 -20.27 9.81
CA ASN A 253 -26.29 -18.81 9.99
C ASN A 253 -25.04 -18.29 10.70
N GLU A 254 -23.89 -18.97 10.53
CA GLU A 254 -22.59 -18.61 11.10
C GLU A 254 -21.78 -17.69 10.14
N GLY A 255 -22.45 -16.92 9.28
CA GLY A 255 -21.85 -15.94 8.35
C GLY A 255 -21.94 -14.50 8.88
N PRO A 256 -21.14 -13.56 8.33
CA PRO A 256 -20.16 -13.72 7.25
C PRO A 256 -18.91 -14.52 7.63
N LEU A 257 -18.35 -15.23 6.64
CA LEU A 257 -17.15 -16.04 6.82
C LEU A 257 -15.93 -15.36 6.23
N TYR A 258 -14.84 -15.33 6.98
CA TYR A 258 -13.52 -14.96 6.48
C TYR A 258 -12.63 -16.20 6.36
N ILE A 259 -12.28 -16.56 5.13
CA ILE A 259 -11.43 -17.71 4.80
C ILE A 259 -10.00 -17.23 4.63
N VAL A 260 -9.15 -17.62 5.56
CA VAL A 260 -7.76 -17.18 5.63
C VAL A 260 -6.84 -18.11 4.89
N HIS A 261 -6.19 -17.59 3.87
CA HIS A 261 -5.12 -18.22 3.11
C HIS A 261 -3.78 -17.54 3.39
N PHE A 262 -2.69 -18.22 3.07
CA PHE A 262 -1.33 -17.66 3.21
C PHE A 262 -0.65 -17.45 1.85
N SER A 263 -1.45 -17.40 0.79
CA SER A 263 -1.02 -16.96 -0.55
C SER A 263 -2.20 -16.35 -1.31
N GLN A 264 -1.92 -15.36 -2.15
CA GLN A 264 -2.91 -14.67 -2.97
C GLN A 264 -3.58 -15.62 -3.98
N ASP A 265 -2.80 -16.50 -4.59
CA ASP A 265 -3.31 -17.50 -5.55
C ASP A 265 -4.29 -18.48 -4.90
N ALA A 266 -4.01 -18.93 -3.67
CA ALA A 266 -4.91 -19.82 -2.93
C ALA A 266 -6.23 -19.11 -2.58
N ALA A 267 -6.18 -17.84 -2.16
CA ALA A 267 -7.37 -17.05 -1.86
C ALA A 267 -8.27 -16.91 -3.10
N LEU A 268 -7.69 -16.54 -4.25
CA LEU A 268 -8.42 -16.40 -5.50
C LEU A 268 -8.97 -17.73 -6.00
N ALA A 269 -8.18 -18.80 -5.95
CA ALA A 269 -8.61 -20.14 -6.39
C ALA A 269 -9.80 -20.65 -5.55
N SER A 270 -9.75 -20.47 -4.22
CA SER A 270 -10.86 -20.83 -3.32
C SER A 270 -12.10 -19.99 -3.59
N ALA A 271 -11.97 -18.68 -3.81
CA ALA A 271 -13.10 -17.82 -4.17
C ALA A 271 -13.76 -18.28 -5.48
N GLN A 272 -12.97 -18.64 -6.48
CA GLN A 272 -13.48 -19.17 -7.75
C GLN A 272 -14.19 -20.52 -7.58
N ALA A 273 -13.63 -21.44 -6.79
CA ALA A 273 -14.27 -22.73 -6.48
C ALA A 273 -15.62 -22.54 -5.77
N LEU A 274 -15.66 -21.67 -4.76
CA LEU A 274 -16.86 -21.39 -3.99
C LEU A 274 -17.94 -20.63 -4.78
N SER A 275 -17.58 -19.92 -5.88
CA SER A 275 -18.56 -19.17 -6.68
C SER A 275 -19.66 -20.04 -7.32
N SER A 276 -19.44 -21.34 -7.41
CA SER A 276 -20.43 -22.30 -7.93
C SER A 276 -21.51 -22.70 -6.92
N PHE A 277 -21.33 -22.37 -5.63
CA PHE A 277 -22.25 -22.83 -4.56
C PHE A 277 -23.46 -21.93 -4.33
N GLY A 278 -23.54 -20.76 -5.00
CA GLY A 278 -24.71 -19.90 -4.94
C GLY A 278 -25.00 -19.37 -3.52
N VAL A 279 -24.00 -18.73 -2.92
CA VAL A 279 -24.05 -18.27 -1.51
C VAL A 279 -24.90 -17.00 -1.29
N THR A 280 -25.43 -16.37 -2.35
CA THR A 280 -26.23 -15.14 -2.28
C THR A 280 -27.68 -15.36 -2.70
N SER A 281 -28.60 -14.62 -2.10
CA SER A 281 -29.98 -14.49 -2.56
C SER A 281 -30.07 -13.60 -3.83
N LYS A 282 -31.23 -13.59 -4.49
CA LYS A 282 -31.46 -12.70 -5.63
C LYS A 282 -31.47 -11.23 -5.20
N GLU A 283 -32.04 -10.96 -4.05
CA GLU A 283 -32.14 -9.63 -3.44
C GLU A 283 -30.75 -9.08 -3.13
N GLN A 284 -29.92 -9.85 -2.46
CA GLN A 284 -28.52 -9.48 -2.19
C GLN A 284 -27.73 -9.22 -3.48
N ARG A 285 -27.94 -10.05 -4.51
CA ARG A 285 -27.27 -9.86 -5.80
C ARG A 285 -27.66 -8.55 -6.49
N GLU A 286 -28.94 -8.15 -6.42
CA GLU A 286 -29.37 -6.86 -6.98
C GLU A 286 -28.83 -5.68 -6.15
N GLN A 287 -28.74 -5.80 -4.82
CA GLN A 287 -28.11 -4.80 -3.96
C GLN A 287 -26.63 -4.64 -4.28
N ILE A 288 -25.89 -5.77 -4.40
CA ILE A 288 -24.47 -5.74 -4.83
C ILE A 288 -24.35 -5.03 -6.17
N LYS A 289 -25.22 -5.37 -7.14
CA LYS A 289 -25.20 -4.77 -8.46
C LYS A 289 -25.48 -3.26 -8.43
N ALA A 290 -26.40 -2.82 -7.57
CA ALA A 290 -26.69 -1.40 -7.35
C ALA A 290 -25.47 -0.66 -6.76
N THR A 291 -24.82 -1.24 -5.73
CA THR A 291 -23.61 -0.68 -5.11
C THR A 291 -22.43 -0.64 -6.07
N LEU A 292 -22.27 -1.66 -6.94
CA LEU A 292 -21.23 -1.67 -7.95
C LEU A 292 -21.44 -0.58 -9.04
N GLY A 293 -22.70 -0.16 -9.25
CA GLY A 293 -23.06 0.89 -10.21
C GLY A 293 -22.45 0.70 -11.61
N ALA A 294 -22.11 1.79 -12.25
CA ALA A 294 -21.35 1.83 -13.52
C ALA A 294 -19.84 1.64 -13.31
N GLY A 295 -19.39 1.25 -12.12
CA GLY A 295 -17.99 1.14 -11.75
C GLY A 295 -17.14 0.42 -12.80
N LYS A 296 -16.04 1.05 -13.19
CA LYS A 296 -15.15 0.60 -14.27
C LYS A 296 -14.27 -0.58 -13.82
N PHE A 297 -14.69 -1.80 -14.09
CA PHE A 297 -13.88 -3.00 -13.95
C PHE A 297 -13.10 -3.24 -15.24
N THR A 298 -12.15 -2.37 -15.54
CA THR A 298 -11.44 -2.31 -16.81
C THR A 298 -10.41 -3.43 -16.98
N THR A 299 -9.82 -3.90 -15.86
CA THR A 299 -8.81 -4.96 -15.85
C THR A 299 -9.45 -6.34 -15.90
N GLN A 300 -8.71 -7.35 -16.36
CA GLN A 300 -9.20 -8.74 -16.38
C GLN A 300 -9.40 -9.29 -14.97
N PHE A 301 -8.56 -8.89 -14.02
CA PHE A 301 -8.77 -9.20 -12.59
C PHE A 301 -10.05 -8.53 -12.10
N GLY A 302 -10.26 -7.24 -12.41
CA GLY A 302 -11.49 -6.53 -12.07
C GLY A 302 -12.75 -7.22 -12.60
N LYS A 303 -12.75 -7.67 -13.86
CA LYS A 303 -13.86 -8.46 -14.43
C LYS A 303 -14.11 -9.78 -13.67
N THR A 304 -13.03 -10.45 -13.24
CA THR A 304 -13.14 -11.67 -12.42
C THR A 304 -13.69 -11.33 -11.04
N LEU A 305 -13.19 -10.29 -10.40
CA LEU A 305 -13.66 -9.80 -9.11
C LEU A 305 -15.14 -9.42 -9.16
N LYS A 306 -15.58 -8.64 -10.16
CA LYS A 306 -16.99 -8.29 -10.36
C LYS A 306 -17.89 -9.53 -10.40
N ARG A 307 -17.47 -10.58 -11.09
CA ARG A 307 -18.22 -11.84 -11.15
C ARG A 307 -18.31 -12.53 -9.81
N LEU A 308 -17.21 -12.55 -9.03
CA LEU A 308 -17.17 -13.12 -7.69
C LEU A 308 -18.03 -12.32 -6.71
N LEU A 309 -17.95 -11.01 -6.73
CA LEU A 309 -18.78 -10.11 -5.92
C LEU A 309 -20.27 -10.33 -6.18
N LEU A 310 -20.68 -10.40 -7.45
CA LEU A 310 -22.07 -10.73 -7.83
C LEU A 310 -22.52 -12.13 -7.36
N SER A 311 -21.60 -13.01 -7.00
CA SER A 311 -21.87 -14.30 -6.38
C SER A 311 -21.79 -14.25 -4.84
N GLY A 312 -21.60 -13.06 -4.24
CA GLY A 312 -21.49 -12.86 -2.81
C GLY A 312 -20.15 -13.26 -2.21
N ILE A 313 -19.11 -13.36 -3.05
CA ILE A 313 -17.79 -13.76 -2.60
C ILE A 313 -16.81 -12.61 -2.82
N GLY A 314 -16.26 -12.11 -1.71
CA GLY A 314 -15.18 -11.16 -1.71
C GLY A 314 -13.81 -11.84 -1.87
N VAL A 315 -12.87 -11.14 -2.48
CA VAL A 315 -11.44 -11.48 -2.45
C VAL A 315 -10.68 -10.29 -1.91
N HIS A 316 -9.77 -10.53 -0.95
CA HIS A 316 -9.01 -9.44 -0.33
C HIS A 316 -7.56 -9.85 -0.05
N HIS A 317 -6.61 -9.17 -0.68
CA HIS A 317 -5.17 -9.35 -0.43
C HIS A 317 -4.37 -8.13 -0.92
N ALA A 318 -3.14 -7.99 -0.41
CA ALA A 318 -2.25 -6.86 -0.70
C ALA A 318 -1.84 -6.70 -2.19
N GLY A 319 -2.06 -7.72 -3.03
CA GLY A 319 -1.79 -7.67 -4.48
C GLY A 319 -2.91 -7.07 -5.31
N MET A 320 -4.02 -6.67 -4.70
CA MET A 320 -5.13 -5.99 -5.37
C MET A 320 -4.88 -4.49 -5.42
N LEU A 321 -5.48 -3.84 -6.43
CA LEU A 321 -5.54 -2.37 -6.44
C LEU A 321 -6.33 -1.85 -5.23
N PRO A 322 -5.94 -0.73 -4.63
CA PRO A 322 -6.60 -0.16 -3.46
C PRO A 322 -8.11 0.02 -3.65
N ARG A 323 -8.56 0.60 -4.77
CA ARG A 323 -9.98 0.75 -5.10
C ARG A 323 -10.80 -0.54 -5.05
N TYR A 324 -10.21 -1.68 -5.42
CA TYR A 324 -10.90 -2.98 -5.35
C TYR A 324 -10.96 -3.50 -3.92
N ARG A 325 -9.96 -3.21 -3.10
CA ARG A 325 -9.97 -3.56 -1.67
C ARG A 325 -11.07 -2.80 -0.94
N LEU A 326 -11.12 -1.47 -1.11
CA LEU A 326 -12.16 -0.61 -0.53
C LEU A 326 -13.56 -1.04 -0.95
N LEU A 327 -13.75 -1.38 -2.23
CA LEU A 327 -15.03 -1.87 -2.72
C LEU A 327 -15.47 -3.18 -2.02
N VAL A 328 -14.54 -4.11 -1.82
CA VAL A 328 -14.82 -5.36 -1.07
C VAL A 328 -15.17 -5.05 0.37
N GLU A 329 -14.43 -4.14 1.01
CA GLU A 329 -14.66 -3.70 2.39
C GLU A 329 -16.03 -3.03 2.54
N LYS A 330 -16.38 -2.09 1.66
CA LYS A 330 -17.70 -1.43 1.63
C LYS A 330 -18.85 -2.43 1.49
N LEU A 331 -18.75 -3.38 0.56
CA LEU A 331 -19.76 -4.42 0.39
C LEU A 331 -19.86 -5.36 1.62
N ALA A 332 -18.73 -5.64 2.25
CA ALA A 332 -18.68 -6.46 3.46
C ALA A 332 -19.28 -5.73 4.67
N GLN A 333 -19.01 -4.45 4.85
CA GLN A 333 -19.61 -3.60 5.88
C GLN A 333 -21.14 -3.51 5.73
N GLN A 334 -21.63 -3.48 4.49
CA GLN A 334 -23.06 -3.55 4.19
C GLN A 334 -23.68 -4.94 4.39
N GLY A 335 -22.90 -5.95 4.81
CA GLY A 335 -23.39 -7.32 5.00
C GLY A 335 -23.72 -8.06 3.70
N LEU A 336 -23.24 -7.57 2.55
CA LEU A 336 -23.59 -8.12 1.23
C LEU A 336 -22.68 -9.29 0.80
N LEU A 337 -21.56 -9.53 1.51
CA LEU A 337 -20.62 -10.60 1.22
C LEU A 337 -20.64 -11.69 2.29
N PRO A 338 -21.41 -12.77 2.11
CA PRO A 338 -21.44 -13.91 3.03
C PRO A 338 -20.08 -14.60 3.18
N VAL A 339 -19.20 -14.52 2.20
CA VAL A 339 -17.90 -15.17 2.19
C VAL A 339 -16.82 -14.21 1.65
N ILE A 340 -15.72 -14.10 2.38
CA ILE A 340 -14.53 -13.36 1.96
C ILE A 340 -13.33 -14.30 2.01
N CYS A 341 -12.64 -14.46 0.88
CA CYS A 341 -11.39 -15.20 0.78
C CYS A 341 -10.23 -14.21 0.80
N GLY A 342 -9.37 -14.28 1.78
CA GLY A 342 -8.25 -13.32 1.89
C GLY A 342 -6.97 -13.94 2.44
N THR A 343 -5.95 -13.10 2.52
CA THR A 343 -4.68 -13.47 3.16
C THR A 343 -4.66 -12.98 4.61
N ASP A 344 -3.72 -13.48 5.40
CA ASP A 344 -3.51 -13.05 6.79
C ASP A 344 -3.29 -11.53 6.96
N THR A 345 -2.97 -10.82 5.88
CA THR A 345 -2.85 -9.36 5.84
C THR A 345 -4.18 -8.62 6.05
N LEU A 346 -5.34 -9.25 5.79
CA LEU A 346 -6.65 -8.70 6.18
C LEU A 346 -6.76 -8.59 7.71
N GLY A 347 -5.89 -9.27 8.46
CA GLY A 347 -5.80 -9.19 9.91
C GLY A 347 -5.33 -7.84 10.47
N VAL A 348 -4.86 -6.89 9.64
CA VAL A 348 -4.35 -5.59 10.09
C VAL A 348 -5.17 -4.47 9.44
N GLY A 349 -5.91 -3.72 10.25
CA GLY A 349 -6.48 -2.45 9.85
C GLY A 349 -7.75 -2.46 9.01
N ILE A 350 -8.61 -3.50 9.06
CA ILE A 350 -9.87 -3.48 8.32
C ILE A 350 -11.04 -3.80 9.23
N ASN A 351 -12.00 -2.89 9.29
CA ASN A 351 -13.24 -3.05 10.03
C ASN A 351 -14.31 -3.74 9.17
N VAL A 352 -14.17 -5.07 9.01
CA VAL A 352 -15.16 -5.90 8.32
C VAL A 352 -15.88 -6.77 9.35
N PRO A 353 -17.21 -6.77 9.37
CA PRO A 353 -17.99 -7.57 10.32
C PRO A 353 -17.90 -9.06 9.94
N ILE A 354 -17.12 -9.83 10.70
CA ILE A 354 -16.89 -11.27 10.48
C ILE A 354 -17.46 -12.05 11.67
N HIS A 355 -18.33 -13.02 11.42
CA HIS A 355 -18.81 -13.95 12.44
C HIS A 355 -17.84 -15.13 12.59
N THR A 356 -17.44 -15.75 11.47
CA THR A 356 -16.61 -16.97 11.46
C THR A 356 -15.30 -16.76 10.71
N VAL A 357 -14.19 -17.08 11.37
CA VAL A 357 -12.86 -17.16 10.75
C VAL A 357 -12.50 -18.60 10.45
N VAL A 358 -12.18 -18.91 9.19
CA VAL A 358 -11.76 -20.25 8.75
C VAL A 358 -10.29 -20.22 8.36
N LEU A 359 -9.44 -20.85 9.17
CA LEU A 359 -8.01 -21.03 8.89
C LEU A 359 -7.82 -22.26 8.01
N THR A 360 -7.42 -22.08 6.77
CA THR A 360 -7.18 -23.19 5.83
C THR A 360 -5.95 -24.02 6.18
N GLN A 361 -5.03 -23.44 6.93
CA GLN A 361 -3.84 -24.11 7.47
C GLN A 361 -3.29 -23.35 8.69
N LEU A 362 -2.47 -24.03 9.50
CA LEU A 362 -1.78 -23.44 10.66
C LEU A 362 -0.27 -23.24 10.42
N THR A 363 0.09 -23.05 9.14
CA THR A 363 1.49 -22.87 8.71
C THR A 363 1.57 -21.75 7.70
N LYS A 364 2.69 -21.00 7.70
CA LYS A 364 2.97 -19.97 6.72
C LYS A 364 4.44 -19.97 6.29
N PHE A 365 4.72 -19.42 5.13
CA PHE A 365 6.07 -19.20 4.63
C PHE A 365 6.63 -17.89 5.22
N ASP A 366 7.83 -17.96 5.83
CA ASP A 366 8.45 -16.80 6.50
C ASP A 366 9.47 -16.06 5.62
N GLY A 367 9.45 -16.30 4.30
CA GLY A 367 10.44 -15.78 3.36
C GLY A 367 11.57 -16.80 3.06
N HIS A 368 11.84 -17.73 3.99
CA HIS A 368 12.89 -18.73 3.86
C HIS A 368 12.36 -20.17 3.89
N LYS A 369 11.43 -20.45 4.80
CA LYS A 369 10.89 -21.80 5.03
C LYS A 369 9.43 -21.76 5.48
N MET A 370 8.75 -22.90 5.33
CA MET A 370 7.44 -23.11 5.95
C MET A 370 7.61 -23.30 7.47
N ARG A 371 6.81 -22.61 8.27
CA ARG A 371 6.76 -22.74 9.74
C ARG A 371 5.31 -22.72 10.24
N ARG A 372 5.13 -23.17 11.47
CA ARG A 372 3.84 -22.98 12.15
C ARG A 372 3.59 -21.53 12.50
N LEU A 373 2.32 -21.16 12.60
CA LEU A 373 1.92 -19.84 13.10
C LEU A 373 2.45 -19.65 14.53
N ARG A 374 2.80 -18.42 14.85
CA ARG A 374 3.07 -17.97 16.21
C ARG A 374 1.75 -17.70 16.94
N SER A 375 1.75 -17.70 18.27
CA SER A 375 0.55 -17.42 19.06
C SER A 375 -0.05 -16.06 18.73
N ARG A 376 0.79 -15.01 18.63
CA ARG A 376 0.36 -13.66 18.24
C ARG A 376 -0.34 -13.66 16.88
N GLU A 377 0.27 -14.27 15.85
CA GLU A 377 -0.31 -14.34 14.49
C GLU A 377 -1.67 -15.04 14.50
N PHE A 378 -1.77 -16.13 15.26
CA PHE A 378 -3.02 -16.85 15.43
C PHE A 378 -4.10 -16.00 16.11
N HIS A 379 -3.77 -15.35 17.23
CA HIS A 379 -4.75 -14.53 17.96
C HIS A 379 -5.16 -13.28 17.18
N GLN A 380 -4.28 -12.68 16.39
CA GLN A 380 -4.63 -11.58 15.50
C GLN A 380 -5.67 -11.99 14.45
N ILE A 381 -5.48 -13.16 13.84
CA ILE A 381 -6.41 -13.70 12.84
C ILE A 381 -7.71 -14.13 13.52
N ALA A 382 -7.64 -14.93 14.58
CA ALA A 382 -8.78 -15.43 15.35
C ALA A 382 -9.59 -14.28 15.96
N GLY A 383 -8.90 -13.23 16.39
CA GLY A 383 -9.49 -12.04 16.98
C GLY A 383 -10.49 -11.28 16.09
N ARG A 384 -10.53 -11.57 14.80
CA ARG A 384 -11.49 -11.00 13.86
C ARG A 384 -12.88 -11.65 13.92
N ALA A 385 -13.00 -12.84 14.53
CA ALA A 385 -14.28 -13.51 14.65
C ALA A 385 -15.16 -12.87 15.74
N GLY A 386 -16.47 -12.80 15.48
CA GLY A 386 -17.46 -12.25 16.40
C GLY A 386 -17.63 -10.73 16.25
N ARG A 387 -18.83 -10.31 15.86
CA ARG A 387 -19.21 -8.90 15.63
C ARG A 387 -19.74 -8.29 16.92
N SER A 388 -19.06 -7.30 17.46
CA SER A 388 -19.55 -6.55 18.62
C SER A 388 -20.91 -5.92 18.30
N GLY A 389 -21.87 -6.04 19.22
CA GLY A 389 -23.24 -5.54 19.05
C GLY A 389 -24.19 -6.43 18.22
N PHE A 390 -23.67 -7.43 17.50
CA PHE A 390 -24.49 -8.32 16.65
C PHE A 390 -24.42 -9.79 17.05
N ASP A 391 -23.25 -10.27 17.45
CA ASP A 391 -23.04 -11.70 17.74
C ASP A 391 -22.90 -11.92 19.25
N THR A 392 -23.46 -13.02 19.73
CA THR A 392 -23.27 -13.49 21.11
C THR A 392 -22.02 -14.32 21.27
N GLU A 393 -21.50 -14.89 20.16
CA GLU A 393 -20.29 -15.70 20.09
C GLU A 393 -19.69 -15.59 18.68
N GLY A 394 -18.37 -15.69 18.56
CA GLY A 394 -17.65 -15.76 17.30
C GLY A 394 -17.04 -17.15 17.11
N MET A 395 -16.96 -17.63 15.86
CA MET A 395 -16.44 -18.95 15.54
C MET A 395 -15.06 -18.89 14.90
N VAL A 396 -14.14 -19.72 15.38
CA VAL A 396 -12.82 -19.91 14.78
C VAL A 396 -12.64 -21.38 14.39
N VAL A 397 -12.58 -21.62 13.08
CA VAL A 397 -12.45 -22.98 12.53
C VAL A 397 -11.05 -23.17 11.97
N SER A 398 -10.35 -24.22 12.37
CA SER A 398 -9.13 -24.68 11.71
C SER A 398 -9.40 -25.94 10.91
N LEU A 399 -9.07 -25.91 9.61
CA LEU A 399 -9.16 -27.10 8.78
C LEU A 399 -7.98 -28.04 9.05
N ALA A 400 -8.26 -29.33 9.08
CA ALA A 400 -7.23 -30.38 9.09
C ALA A 400 -6.45 -30.39 7.75
N PRO A 401 -5.20 -30.87 7.72
CA PRO A 401 -4.51 -31.14 6.47
C PRO A 401 -5.25 -32.13 5.59
N GLU A 402 -5.15 -31.96 4.27
CA GLU A 402 -5.90 -32.78 3.29
C GLU A 402 -5.69 -34.29 3.51
N PHE A 403 -4.47 -34.74 3.80
CA PHE A 403 -4.20 -36.18 4.09
C PHE A 403 -4.91 -36.66 5.35
N GLU A 404 -5.14 -35.82 6.36
CA GLU A 404 -5.93 -36.17 7.56
C GLU A 404 -7.42 -36.31 7.21
N ILE A 405 -7.95 -35.35 6.44
CA ILE A 405 -9.35 -35.37 5.96
C ILE A 405 -9.60 -36.64 5.14
N GLU A 406 -8.68 -36.99 4.24
CA GLU A 406 -8.79 -38.23 3.45
C GLU A 406 -8.70 -39.48 4.32
N ASN A 407 -7.79 -39.50 5.29
CA ASN A 407 -7.68 -40.62 6.23
C ASN A 407 -8.94 -40.77 7.08
N ALA A 408 -9.54 -39.66 7.53
CA ALA A 408 -10.82 -39.70 8.26
C ALA A 408 -11.94 -40.27 7.37
N LYS A 409 -12.03 -39.84 6.10
CA LYS A 409 -12.99 -40.41 5.13
C LYS A 409 -12.79 -41.89 4.89
N LEU A 410 -11.53 -42.35 4.79
CA LEU A 410 -11.20 -43.77 4.63
C LEU A 410 -11.58 -44.61 5.86
N LEU A 411 -11.35 -44.07 7.07
CA LEU A 411 -11.74 -44.69 8.32
C LEU A 411 -13.27 -44.74 8.50
N ALA A 412 -13.98 -43.68 8.13
CA ALA A 412 -15.44 -43.66 8.16
C ALA A 412 -16.07 -44.69 7.21
N LYS A 413 -15.49 -44.87 6.00
CA LYS A 413 -15.91 -45.92 5.06
C LYS A 413 -15.64 -47.33 5.58
N ALA A 414 -14.65 -47.52 6.43
CA ALA A 414 -14.39 -48.84 7.04
C ALA A 414 -15.38 -49.23 8.16
N GLY A 415 -16.17 -48.23 8.63
CA GLY A 415 -17.13 -48.43 9.72
C GLY A 415 -16.45 -48.73 11.05
N ASP A 416 -17.18 -49.28 12.01
CA ASP A 416 -16.69 -49.61 13.35
C ASP A 416 -16.01 -51.00 13.46
N ASP A 417 -15.83 -51.70 12.32
CA ASP A 417 -15.16 -53.00 12.31
C ASP A 417 -13.64 -52.84 12.52
N PRO A 418 -13.07 -53.30 13.66
CA PRO A 418 -11.64 -53.16 13.96
C PRO A 418 -10.71 -53.84 12.94
N LYS A 419 -11.19 -54.91 12.27
CA LYS A 419 -10.42 -55.63 11.25
C LYS A 419 -10.33 -54.85 9.95
N LYS A 420 -11.38 -54.16 9.57
CA LYS A 420 -11.42 -53.29 8.39
C LYS A 420 -10.60 -51.99 8.64
N ARG A 421 -10.73 -51.38 9.83
CA ARG A 421 -9.92 -50.21 10.22
C ARG A 421 -8.43 -50.48 10.21
N ARG A 422 -7.96 -51.64 10.66
CA ARG A 422 -6.53 -52.07 10.62
C ARG A 422 -6.00 -52.26 9.20
N LYS A 423 -6.85 -52.54 8.21
CA LYS A 423 -6.46 -52.71 6.81
C LYS A 423 -6.44 -51.41 6.01
N VAL A 424 -6.94 -50.29 6.55
CA VAL A 424 -6.92 -48.97 5.87
C VAL A 424 -5.48 -48.48 5.74
N LYS A 425 -5.03 -48.34 4.51
CA LYS A 425 -3.72 -47.74 4.21
C LYS A 425 -3.84 -46.22 4.31
N ARG A 426 -3.33 -45.67 5.41
CA ARG A 426 -3.35 -44.22 5.65
C ARG A 426 -2.39 -43.49 4.71
N LYS A 427 -2.81 -42.32 4.19
CA LYS A 427 -1.94 -41.38 3.48
C LYS A 427 -0.96 -40.77 4.46
N LYS A 428 0.29 -40.63 4.05
CA LYS A 428 1.33 -39.90 4.79
C LYS A 428 1.38 -38.46 4.33
N PRO A 429 1.84 -37.52 5.19
CA PRO A 429 2.09 -36.15 4.74
C PRO A 429 3.14 -36.15 3.62
N PRO A 430 3.05 -35.16 2.67
CA PRO A 430 4.10 -34.95 1.64
C PRO A 430 5.46 -34.69 2.29
N GLU A 431 6.54 -35.04 1.58
CA GLU A 431 7.89 -34.76 2.05
C GLU A 431 8.11 -33.25 2.22
N GLY A 432 8.72 -32.83 3.34
CA GLY A 432 8.93 -31.41 3.65
C GLY A 432 7.69 -30.67 4.17
N PHE A 433 6.55 -31.34 4.30
CA PHE A 433 5.32 -30.71 4.79
C PHE A 433 5.38 -30.47 6.31
N VAL A 434 5.16 -29.23 6.74
CA VAL A 434 5.06 -28.87 8.15
C VAL A 434 3.68 -29.26 8.68
N VAL A 435 3.61 -30.37 9.39
CA VAL A 435 2.35 -30.95 9.87
C VAL A 435 1.75 -30.14 11.02
N TRP A 436 0.43 -29.93 10.98
CA TRP A 436 -0.38 -29.47 12.10
C TRP A 436 -1.51 -30.47 12.37
N ASN A 437 -2.05 -30.42 13.56
CA ASN A 437 -3.15 -31.27 14.02
C ASN A 437 -3.95 -30.54 15.12
N GLU A 438 -4.98 -31.17 15.63
CA GLU A 438 -5.84 -30.63 16.69
C GLU A 438 -5.04 -30.23 17.95
N ASP A 439 -4.04 -31.02 18.36
CA ASP A 439 -3.19 -30.65 19.50
C ASP A 439 -2.36 -29.37 19.25
N ALA A 440 -1.92 -29.14 18.01
CA ALA A 440 -1.23 -27.92 17.64
C ALA A 440 -2.17 -26.72 17.66
N PHE A 441 -3.41 -26.90 17.21
CA PHE A 441 -4.47 -25.89 17.29
C PHE A 441 -4.80 -25.53 18.75
N ASN A 442 -5.04 -26.53 19.60
CA ASN A 442 -5.33 -26.33 21.02
C ASN A 442 -4.19 -25.63 21.76
N ARG A 443 -2.94 -25.89 21.39
CA ARG A 443 -1.79 -25.15 21.92
C ARG A 443 -1.78 -23.69 21.51
N LEU A 444 -2.15 -23.36 20.28
CA LEU A 444 -2.25 -21.97 19.82
C LEU A 444 -3.35 -21.21 20.56
N ILE A 445 -4.49 -21.84 20.81
CA ILE A 445 -5.61 -21.26 21.57
C ILE A 445 -5.18 -20.88 22.99
N SER A 446 -4.44 -21.75 23.66
CA SER A 446 -4.07 -21.59 25.08
C SER A 446 -2.79 -20.80 25.29
N ALA A 447 -1.97 -20.61 24.26
CA ALA A 447 -0.69 -19.92 24.40
C ALA A 447 -0.90 -18.38 24.45
N ALA A 448 -0.28 -17.73 25.44
CA ALA A 448 -0.19 -16.28 25.44
C ALA A 448 0.63 -15.75 24.23
N PRO A 449 0.36 -14.52 23.77
CA PRO A 449 1.21 -13.86 22.80
C PRO A 449 2.66 -13.77 23.28
N GLU A 450 3.60 -13.87 22.36
CA GLU A 450 5.03 -13.76 22.66
C GLU A 450 5.36 -12.35 23.18
N THR A 451 6.28 -12.26 24.16
CA THR A 451 6.82 -10.99 24.67
C THR A 451 7.38 -10.14 23.54
N LEU A 452 7.15 -8.84 23.60
CA LEU A 452 7.68 -7.90 22.61
C LEU A 452 9.21 -7.83 22.73
N THR A 453 9.87 -8.00 21.59
CA THR A 453 11.33 -7.92 21.50
C THR A 453 11.71 -6.64 20.76
N PRO A 454 12.54 -5.76 21.32
CA PRO A 454 12.96 -4.54 20.68
C PRO A 454 13.74 -4.83 19.37
N ARG A 455 13.50 -4.06 18.33
CA ARG A 455 14.09 -4.23 16.98
C ARG A 455 14.64 -2.91 16.46
N MET A 456 15.63 -2.36 17.18
CA MET A 456 16.32 -1.16 16.72
C MET A 456 17.20 -1.48 15.51
N ARG A 457 17.17 -0.61 14.52
CA ARG A 457 18.08 -0.61 13.35
C ARG A 457 18.64 0.79 13.19
N ILE A 458 19.88 0.88 12.76
CA ILE A 458 20.48 2.16 12.36
C ILE A 458 20.53 2.19 10.85
N THR A 459 19.81 3.13 10.27
CA THR A 459 19.71 3.36 8.83
C THR A 459 20.36 4.69 8.46
N HIS A 460 20.64 4.89 7.16
CA HIS A 460 21.17 6.17 6.68
C HIS A 460 20.17 7.30 6.88
N SER A 461 18.85 7.03 6.67
CA SER A 461 17.79 8.01 6.91
C SER A 461 17.74 8.48 8.36
N MET A 462 17.89 7.56 9.33
CA MET A 462 17.93 7.92 10.76
C MET A 462 19.12 8.82 11.09
N VAL A 463 20.31 8.45 10.59
CA VAL A 463 21.52 9.23 10.84
C VAL A 463 21.41 10.60 10.17
N LEU A 464 20.86 10.66 8.96
CA LEU A 464 20.66 11.92 8.24
C LEU A 464 19.67 12.82 8.99
N ALA A 465 18.55 12.29 9.47
CA ALA A 465 17.60 13.04 10.26
C ALA A 465 18.21 13.60 11.56
N GLU A 466 19.11 12.85 12.20
CA GLU A 466 19.87 13.35 13.36
C GLU A 466 20.89 14.44 12.98
N VAL A 467 21.50 14.36 11.80
CA VAL A 467 22.43 15.37 11.29
C VAL A 467 21.70 16.68 10.97
N GLU A 468 20.47 16.62 10.49
CA GLU A 468 19.65 17.81 10.21
C GLU A 468 19.38 18.70 11.43
N GLN A 469 19.47 18.14 12.67
CA GLN A 469 19.42 18.95 13.90
C GLN A 469 20.67 19.84 14.10
N GLY A 470 21.78 19.60 13.37
CA GLY A 470 23.09 20.19 13.62
C GLY A 470 23.79 19.65 14.87
N GLY A 471 24.97 20.16 15.20
CA GLY A 471 25.76 19.77 16.37
C GLY A 471 26.28 18.33 16.34
N ASP A 472 26.56 17.74 17.51
CA ASP A 472 27.14 16.38 17.61
C ASP A 472 26.08 15.28 17.42
N ALA A 473 25.66 15.07 16.18
CA ALA A 473 24.73 14.01 15.77
C ALA A 473 25.25 12.61 16.14
N ARG A 474 26.57 12.43 16.17
CA ARG A 474 27.17 11.14 16.51
C ARG A 474 26.92 10.75 17.96
N THR A 475 27.08 11.66 18.88
CA THR A 475 26.79 11.44 20.31
C THR A 475 25.31 11.18 20.53
N ARG A 476 24.40 11.89 19.84
CA ARG A 476 22.95 11.65 19.94
C ARG A 476 22.56 10.26 19.48
N VAL A 477 23.08 9.79 18.33
CA VAL A 477 22.84 8.42 17.84
C VAL A 477 23.37 7.37 18.81
N ASP A 478 24.56 7.57 19.40
CA ASP A 478 25.10 6.65 20.40
C ASP A 478 24.24 6.63 21.69
N GLN A 479 23.69 7.77 22.10
CA GLN A 479 22.76 7.86 23.23
C GLN A 479 21.43 7.15 22.93
N LEU A 480 20.86 7.35 21.74
CA LEU A 480 19.66 6.66 21.29
C LEU A 480 19.82 5.12 21.38
N ILE A 481 21.00 4.61 20.97
CA ILE A 481 21.34 3.19 21.09
C ILE A 481 21.44 2.78 22.56
N ASP A 482 22.07 3.58 23.41
CA ASP A 482 22.27 3.28 24.83
C ASP A 482 20.95 3.30 25.61
N ASP A 483 20.02 4.17 25.25
CA ASP A 483 18.68 4.26 25.85
C ASP A 483 17.75 3.13 25.36
N SER A 484 18.04 2.50 24.23
CA SER A 484 17.21 1.41 23.68
C SER A 484 17.19 0.18 24.59
N LEU A 485 16.09 -0.60 24.54
CA LEU A 485 15.94 -1.86 25.28
C LEU A 485 16.70 -3.06 24.67
N GLN A 486 17.62 -2.80 23.75
CA GLN A 486 18.44 -3.84 23.12
C GLN A 486 19.40 -4.47 24.13
N LYS A 487 19.77 -5.73 23.89
CA LYS A 487 20.79 -6.40 24.69
C LYS A 487 22.16 -5.72 24.53
N PRO A 488 23.03 -5.72 25.56
CA PRO A 488 24.35 -5.08 25.47
C PRO A 488 25.18 -5.47 24.23
N GLU A 489 25.12 -6.74 23.86
CA GLU A 489 25.82 -7.27 22.68
C GLU A 489 25.29 -6.67 21.36
N ASP A 490 23.98 -6.43 21.28
CA ASP A 490 23.31 -5.85 20.10
C ASP A 490 23.51 -4.35 20.05
N LYS A 491 23.52 -3.65 21.21
CA LYS A 491 23.91 -2.22 21.29
C LYS A 491 25.31 -1.98 20.72
N LEU A 492 26.27 -2.85 21.04
CA LEU A 492 27.62 -2.75 20.49
C LEU A 492 27.63 -2.89 18.96
N LYS A 493 26.87 -3.83 18.42
CA LYS A 493 26.72 -4.00 16.96
C LYS A 493 26.07 -2.76 16.32
N LEU A 494 25.05 -2.19 16.95
CA LEU A 494 24.37 -0.98 16.47
C LEU A 494 25.33 0.23 16.47
N LYS A 495 26.19 0.41 17.50
CA LYS A 495 27.22 1.48 17.50
C LYS A 495 28.27 1.30 16.40
N VAL A 496 28.69 0.05 16.14
CA VAL A 496 29.55 -0.25 15.00
C VAL A 496 28.85 0.12 13.70
N ARG A 497 27.58 -0.29 13.56
CA ARG A 497 26.78 0.05 12.38
C ARG A 497 26.59 1.56 12.22
N ALA A 498 26.32 2.31 13.29
CA ALA A 498 26.23 3.76 13.25
C ALA A 498 27.55 4.38 12.74
N SER A 499 28.70 3.90 13.23
CA SER A 499 30.00 4.37 12.75
C SER A 499 30.22 4.14 11.27
N GLU A 500 29.77 2.99 10.76
CA GLU A 500 29.83 2.66 9.32
C GLU A 500 28.91 3.57 8.51
N VAL A 501 27.69 3.85 8.99
CA VAL A 501 26.74 4.72 8.30
C VAL A 501 27.27 6.16 8.23
N PHE A 502 27.74 6.73 9.35
CA PHE A 502 28.36 8.06 9.36
C PHE A 502 29.52 8.15 8.36
N ARG A 503 30.44 7.18 8.41
CA ARG A 503 31.58 7.15 7.46
C ARG A 503 31.09 7.11 6.02
N THR A 504 30.06 6.31 5.72
CA THR A 504 29.52 6.21 4.36
C THR A 504 28.95 7.54 3.87
N LEU A 505 28.21 8.26 4.73
CA LEU A 505 27.64 9.56 4.38
C LEU A 505 28.73 10.63 4.19
N ILE A 506 29.79 10.58 4.99
CA ILE A 506 30.95 11.49 4.86
C ILE A 506 31.75 11.16 3.59
N ASP A 507 32.07 9.88 3.34
CA ASP A 507 32.82 9.45 2.17
C ASP A 507 32.03 9.74 0.86
N ALA A 508 30.71 9.74 0.92
CA ALA A 508 29.83 10.12 -0.20
C ALA A 508 29.67 11.65 -0.36
N GLY A 509 30.23 12.46 0.54
CA GLY A 509 30.10 13.92 0.52
C GLY A 509 28.69 14.41 0.81
N VAL A 510 27.84 13.59 1.44
CA VAL A 510 26.46 13.98 1.86
C VAL A 510 26.49 14.69 3.19
N VAL A 511 27.44 14.33 4.07
CA VAL A 511 27.64 14.92 5.39
C VAL A 511 29.07 15.38 5.53
N GLU A 512 29.27 16.57 6.05
CA GLU A 512 30.57 17.09 6.46
C GLU A 512 30.58 17.33 7.98
N ILE A 513 31.80 17.42 8.51
CA ILE A 513 32.06 17.66 9.94
C ILE A 513 32.88 18.93 10.07
N ASP A 514 32.37 19.89 10.80
CA ASP A 514 33.10 21.07 11.23
C ASP A 514 33.21 21.10 12.75
N GLN A 515 33.73 22.15 13.33
CA GLN A 515 33.77 22.40 14.75
C GLN A 515 32.95 23.65 15.07
N ASP A 516 32.10 23.56 16.07
CA ASP A 516 31.39 24.70 16.57
C ASP A 516 32.33 25.73 17.28
N GLU A 517 31.78 26.83 17.77
CA GLU A 517 32.53 27.88 18.49
C GLU A 517 33.23 27.35 19.77
N ASN A 518 32.81 26.20 20.30
CA ASN A 518 33.39 25.55 21.48
C ASN A 518 34.46 24.50 21.12
N GLY A 519 34.55 24.15 19.86
CA GLY A 519 35.44 23.11 19.34
C GLY A 519 34.82 21.70 19.36
N ASP A 520 33.53 21.60 19.59
CA ASP A 520 32.78 20.37 19.52
C ASP A 520 32.40 20.02 18.06
N PRO A 521 32.30 18.73 17.68
CA PRO A 521 31.95 18.32 16.33
C PRO A 521 30.55 18.83 15.94
N ASP A 522 30.46 19.45 14.78
CA ASP A 522 29.20 19.88 14.15
C ASP A 522 29.02 19.16 12.83
N TYR A 523 28.01 18.33 12.74
CA TYR A 523 27.66 17.55 11.56
C TYR A 523 26.59 18.29 10.78
N TYR A 524 26.78 18.46 9.48
CA TYR A 524 25.82 19.13 8.61
C TYR A 524 25.72 18.47 7.24
N VAL A 525 24.59 18.67 6.58
CA VAL A 525 24.30 18.16 5.23
C VAL A 525 24.83 19.15 4.21
N THR A 526 25.61 18.66 3.23
CA THR A 526 26.35 19.50 2.26
C THR A 526 25.65 19.70 0.94
N MET A 527 24.65 18.85 0.63
CA MET A 527 23.96 18.86 -0.66
C MET A 527 22.66 19.65 -0.58
N ASP A 528 22.32 20.31 -1.71
CA ASP A 528 20.97 20.85 -1.92
C ASP A 528 20.03 19.66 -2.19
N LEU A 529 19.51 19.09 -1.12
CA LEU A 529 18.62 17.91 -1.17
C LEU A 529 17.17 18.38 -1.27
N PRO A 530 16.29 17.61 -1.93
CA PRO A 530 14.84 17.84 -1.85
C PRO A 530 14.38 17.95 -0.39
N GLU A 531 13.35 18.78 -0.11
CA GLU A 531 12.80 18.94 1.25
C GLU A 531 12.44 17.60 1.92
N ASP A 532 12.03 16.63 1.10
CA ASP A 532 11.67 15.26 1.51
C ASP A 532 12.79 14.24 1.23
N PHE A 533 14.05 14.69 1.07
CA PHE A 533 15.15 13.76 0.78
C PHE A 533 15.21 12.63 1.78
N ALA A 534 15.25 11.40 1.26
CA ALA A 534 15.30 10.20 2.08
C ALA A 534 16.17 9.12 1.42
N LEU A 535 17.02 8.51 2.22
CA LEU A 535 17.77 7.31 1.84
C LEU A 535 16.97 6.07 2.24
N ASP A 536 15.75 5.93 1.67
CA ASP A 536 14.76 4.92 2.06
C ASP A 536 15.23 3.49 1.77
N GLN A 537 16.09 3.33 0.78
CA GLN A 537 16.61 2.02 0.40
C GLN A 537 18.01 1.78 1.00
N PRO A 538 18.31 0.56 1.46
CA PRO A 538 19.62 0.24 2.04
C PRO A 538 20.81 0.54 1.12
N LEU A 539 20.59 0.53 -0.20
CA LEU A 539 21.60 0.80 -1.23
C LEU A 539 21.53 2.22 -1.81
N SER A 540 20.72 3.14 -1.24
CA SER A 540 20.69 4.53 -1.69
C SER A 540 22.08 5.21 -1.66
N PRO A 541 22.94 5.01 -0.64
CA PRO A 541 24.30 5.57 -0.67
C PRO A 541 25.17 4.99 -1.80
N PHE A 542 24.99 3.72 -2.14
CA PHE A 542 25.64 3.15 -3.31
C PHE A 542 25.12 3.79 -4.59
N LEU A 543 23.82 4.05 -4.69
CA LEU A 543 23.22 4.74 -5.83
C LEU A 543 23.90 6.09 -6.06
N LEU A 544 23.99 6.95 -5.03
CA LEU A 544 24.64 8.25 -5.13
C LEU A 544 26.10 8.14 -5.62
N ALA A 545 26.87 7.21 -5.03
CA ALA A 545 28.26 6.99 -5.46
C ALA A 545 28.35 6.43 -6.90
N ALA A 546 27.37 5.64 -7.34
CA ALA A 546 27.38 5.05 -8.68
C ALA A 546 26.95 6.05 -9.77
N LEU A 547 26.12 7.06 -9.44
CA LEU A 547 25.73 8.13 -10.39
C LEU A 547 26.96 8.88 -10.96
N GLU A 548 28.03 9.04 -10.17
CA GLU A 548 29.27 9.68 -10.63
C GLU A 548 29.99 8.89 -11.74
N LEU A 549 29.61 7.65 -12.02
CA LEU A 549 30.15 6.83 -13.09
C LEU A 549 29.47 7.04 -14.44
N LEU A 550 28.34 7.74 -14.46
CA LEU A 550 27.60 8.02 -15.69
C LEU A 550 28.14 9.25 -16.39
N ASP A 551 28.11 9.23 -17.71
CA ASP A 551 28.46 10.37 -18.54
C ASP A 551 27.19 11.24 -18.77
N PRO A 552 27.14 12.48 -18.24
CA PRO A 552 25.96 13.35 -18.39
C PRO A 552 25.64 13.73 -19.84
N GLU A 553 26.65 13.67 -20.75
CA GLU A 553 26.47 13.97 -22.16
C GLU A 553 25.99 12.76 -22.99
N SER A 554 25.75 11.60 -22.32
CA SER A 554 25.28 10.41 -23.02
C SER A 554 23.80 10.53 -23.36
N GLU A 555 23.42 10.14 -24.58
CA GLU A 555 22.01 10.04 -25.02
C GLU A 555 21.15 9.09 -24.15
N THR A 556 21.78 8.16 -23.43
CA THR A 556 21.13 7.22 -22.51
C THR A 556 21.17 7.63 -21.05
N TYR A 557 21.72 8.81 -20.71
CA TYR A 557 21.96 9.23 -19.33
C TYR A 557 20.74 9.10 -18.42
N THR A 558 19.61 9.62 -18.84
CA THR A 558 18.34 9.56 -18.10
C THR A 558 17.91 8.10 -17.83
N TYR A 559 17.95 7.25 -18.85
CA TYR A 559 17.61 5.83 -18.74
C TYR A 559 18.60 5.01 -17.93
N ASP A 560 19.88 5.41 -17.95
CA ASP A 560 20.92 4.77 -17.18
C ASP A 560 20.79 5.11 -15.69
N ILE A 561 20.41 6.34 -15.33
CA ILE A 561 20.00 6.71 -13.96
C ILE A 561 18.82 5.83 -13.50
N ILE A 562 17.78 5.69 -14.33
CA ILE A 562 16.64 4.83 -14.00
C ILE A 562 17.10 3.40 -13.75
N SER A 563 17.97 2.85 -14.58
CA SER A 563 18.51 1.50 -14.39
C SER A 563 19.31 1.35 -13.11
N MET A 564 20.05 2.39 -12.70
CA MET A 564 20.77 2.40 -11.43
C MET A 564 19.81 2.44 -10.24
N VAL A 565 18.78 3.28 -10.29
CA VAL A 565 17.72 3.32 -9.27
C VAL A 565 17.02 1.96 -9.19
N GLU A 566 16.58 1.40 -10.31
CA GLU A 566 15.92 0.10 -10.34
C GLU A 566 16.79 -1.00 -9.73
N ALA A 567 18.12 -0.95 -9.93
CA ALA A 567 19.03 -1.97 -9.39
C ALA A 567 19.12 -1.97 -7.85
N THR A 568 18.73 -0.89 -7.19
CA THR A 568 18.72 -0.78 -5.72
C THR A 568 17.38 -1.20 -5.10
N LEU A 569 16.31 -1.24 -5.88
CA LEU A 569 14.96 -1.60 -5.42
C LEU A 569 14.78 -3.10 -5.24
N GLU A 570 13.75 -3.50 -4.48
CA GLU A 570 13.35 -4.90 -4.37
C GLU A 570 12.84 -5.48 -5.70
N ASP A 571 12.96 -6.81 -5.84
CA ASP A 571 12.53 -7.49 -7.07
C ASP A 571 11.00 -7.68 -7.11
N PRO A 572 10.29 -7.11 -8.11
CA PRO A 572 8.91 -7.46 -8.39
C PRO A 572 8.85 -8.82 -9.10
N ARG A 573 9.09 -9.90 -8.35
CA ARG A 573 9.37 -11.27 -8.85
C ARG A 573 8.38 -11.76 -9.91
N GLN A 574 7.09 -11.40 -9.79
CA GLN A 574 6.06 -11.83 -10.75
C GLN A 574 6.21 -11.09 -12.09
N VAL A 575 6.55 -9.81 -12.04
CA VAL A 575 6.80 -8.98 -13.22
C VAL A 575 8.05 -9.48 -13.95
N LEU A 576 9.14 -9.68 -13.22
CA LEU A 576 10.41 -10.20 -13.78
C LEU A 576 10.26 -11.58 -14.42
N ARG A 577 9.49 -12.49 -13.79
CA ARG A 577 9.17 -13.80 -14.40
C ARG A 577 8.37 -13.67 -15.69
N ALA A 578 7.50 -12.68 -15.78
CA ALA A 578 6.72 -12.43 -16.98
C ALA A 578 7.60 -11.85 -18.11
N GLN A 579 8.50 -10.90 -17.78
CA GLN A 579 9.50 -10.42 -18.72
C GLN A 579 10.42 -11.54 -19.23
N GLU A 580 10.94 -12.38 -18.32
CA GLU A 580 11.79 -13.53 -18.68
C GLU A 580 11.06 -14.48 -19.62
N ARG A 581 9.78 -14.79 -19.36
CA ARG A 581 8.97 -15.65 -20.25
C ARG A 581 8.84 -15.02 -21.63
N LYS A 582 8.49 -13.73 -21.70
CA LYS A 582 8.41 -13.00 -22.99
C LYS A 582 9.74 -12.98 -23.73
N ALA A 583 10.85 -12.72 -23.03
CA ALA A 583 12.18 -12.77 -23.62
C ALA A 583 12.52 -14.16 -24.19
N LYS A 584 12.17 -15.23 -23.45
CA LYS A 584 12.33 -16.62 -23.90
C LYS A 584 11.48 -16.95 -25.12
N ASP A 585 10.21 -16.50 -25.12
CA ASP A 585 9.30 -16.70 -26.25
C ASP A 585 9.83 -16.00 -27.51
N ALA A 586 10.28 -14.75 -27.38
CA ALA A 586 10.87 -13.98 -28.47
C ALA A 586 12.18 -14.63 -28.99
N ALA A 587 13.08 -15.03 -28.08
CA ALA A 587 14.32 -15.70 -28.45
C ALA A 587 14.05 -17.06 -29.14
N MET A 588 13.06 -17.83 -28.67
CA MET A 588 12.66 -19.08 -29.32
C MET A 588 12.13 -18.85 -30.72
N ALA A 589 11.31 -17.82 -30.93
CA ALA A 589 10.79 -17.44 -32.23
C ALA A 589 11.90 -17.02 -33.20
N ALA A 590 12.84 -16.18 -32.75
CA ALA A 590 13.99 -15.73 -33.53
C ALA A 590 14.89 -16.92 -33.91
N MET A 591 15.28 -17.75 -32.97
CA MET A 591 16.10 -18.93 -33.21
C MET A 591 15.41 -19.95 -34.17
N LYS A 592 14.08 -20.03 -34.13
CA LYS A 592 13.30 -20.84 -35.03
C LYS A 592 13.32 -20.27 -36.46
N ALA A 593 13.23 -18.94 -36.59
CA ALA A 593 13.34 -18.25 -37.90
C ALA A 593 14.74 -18.43 -38.48
N ASP A 594 15.79 -18.39 -37.66
CA ASP A 594 17.18 -18.62 -38.06
C ASP A 594 17.51 -20.09 -38.37
N GLY A 595 16.53 -21.01 -38.22
CA GLY A 595 16.69 -22.41 -38.52
C GLY A 595 17.58 -23.22 -37.54
N ILE A 596 17.81 -22.71 -36.33
CA ILE A 596 18.60 -23.40 -35.29
C ILE A 596 17.89 -24.70 -34.86
N GLU A 597 18.64 -25.78 -34.65
CA GLU A 597 18.08 -27.07 -34.24
C GLU A 597 17.42 -26.99 -32.83
N TYR A 598 16.41 -27.85 -32.60
CA TYR A 598 15.59 -27.76 -31.40
C TYR A 598 16.38 -27.97 -30.08
N GLU A 599 17.33 -28.92 -30.08
CA GLU A 599 18.16 -29.16 -28.87
C GLU A 599 19.05 -27.96 -28.57
N GLU A 600 19.70 -27.38 -29.57
CA GLU A 600 20.53 -26.18 -29.40
C GLU A 600 19.68 -24.97 -28.97
N ARG A 601 18.45 -24.84 -29.44
CA ARG A 601 17.52 -23.79 -28.94
C ARG A 601 17.20 -23.95 -27.46
N LEU A 602 17.04 -25.20 -26.95
CA LEU A 602 16.79 -25.45 -25.53
C LEU A 602 17.97 -25.04 -24.67
N ASP A 603 19.20 -25.29 -25.11
CA ASP A 603 20.40 -24.90 -24.37
C ASP A 603 20.53 -23.37 -24.33
N ARG A 604 20.38 -22.68 -25.46
CA ARG A 604 20.44 -21.22 -25.54
C ARG A 604 19.34 -20.52 -24.77
N ILE A 605 18.11 -21.07 -24.75
CA ILE A 605 17.00 -20.49 -24.03
C ILE A 605 17.17 -20.56 -22.52
N ALA A 606 17.93 -21.53 -22.02
CA ALA A 606 18.26 -21.65 -20.59
C ALA A 606 19.06 -20.42 -20.07
N GLU A 607 19.82 -19.76 -20.94
CA GLU A 607 20.61 -18.56 -20.60
C GLU A 607 19.82 -17.26 -20.73
N VAL A 608 18.65 -17.28 -21.39
CA VAL A 608 17.81 -16.08 -21.55
C VAL A 608 17.15 -15.72 -20.24
N THR A 609 17.33 -14.49 -19.82
CA THR A 609 16.73 -13.92 -18.61
C THR A 609 15.97 -12.63 -18.95
N TYR A 610 15.34 -12.01 -17.95
CA TYR A 610 14.79 -10.66 -18.09
C TYR A 610 15.91 -9.63 -18.38
N PRO A 611 15.59 -8.45 -18.97
CA PRO A 611 16.57 -7.41 -19.29
C PRO A 611 17.31 -6.90 -18.04
N ARG A 612 18.62 -6.75 -18.15
CA ARG A 612 19.51 -6.29 -17.07
C ARG A 612 20.49 -5.24 -17.60
N PRO A 613 20.01 -4.02 -17.90
CA PRO A 613 20.88 -2.95 -18.37
C PRO A 613 21.97 -2.63 -17.32
N LEU A 614 23.09 -2.14 -17.78
CA LEU A 614 24.27 -1.77 -16.95
C LEU A 614 24.78 -2.87 -16.01
N ARG A 615 24.41 -4.13 -16.22
CA ARG A 615 24.72 -5.24 -15.30
C ARG A 615 26.20 -5.30 -14.92
N GLU A 616 27.08 -5.26 -15.90
CA GLU A 616 28.53 -5.39 -15.69
C GLU A 616 29.10 -4.18 -14.93
N LEU A 617 28.67 -2.98 -15.31
CA LEU A 617 29.04 -1.74 -14.63
C LEU A 617 28.58 -1.75 -13.18
N LEU A 618 27.31 -2.10 -12.95
CA LEU A 618 26.72 -2.12 -11.61
C LEU A 618 27.38 -3.13 -10.68
N PHE A 619 27.70 -4.33 -11.17
CA PHE A 619 28.41 -5.32 -10.34
C PHE A 619 29.85 -4.89 -10.06
N ALA A 620 30.58 -4.37 -11.07
CA ALA A 620 31.96 -3.90 -10.86
C ALA A 620 32.00 -2.70 -9.90
N ALA A 621 31.08 -1.75 -10.05
CA ALA A 621 30.94 -0.60 -9.15
C ALA A 621 30.60 -1.05 -7.73
N PHE A 622 29.68 -2.00 -7.58
CA PHE A 622 29.26 -2.51 -6.27
C PHE A 622 30.38 -3.30 -5.57
N ASP A 623 31.10 -4.14 -6.28
CA ASP A 623 32.25 -4.86 -5.73
C ASP A 623 33.31 -3.88 -5.22
N LYS A 624 33.60 -2.82 -5.99
CA LYS A 624 34.54 -1.77 -5.58
C LYS A 624 34.01 -0.97 -4.38
N TYR A 625 32.71 -0.63 -4.37
CA TYR A 625 32.05 0.03 -3.25
C TYR A 625 32.12 -0.81 -1.97
N CYS A 626 31.96 -2.11 -2.05
CA CYS A 626 32.07 -3.04 -0.92
C CYS A 626 33.48 -3.15 -0.34
N GLU A 627 34.55 -2.70 -1.05
CA GLU A 627 35.90 -2.63 -0.50
C GLU A 627 36.04 -1.52 0.55
N SER A 628 35.39 -0.37 0.30
CA SER A 628 35.36 0.77 1.22
C SER A 628 34.20 0.70 2.21
N VAL A 629 33.10 0.01 1.87
CA VAL A 629 31.86 -0.11 2.64
C VAL A 629 31.52 -1.58 2.90
N PRO A 630 32.19 -2.25 3.86
CA PRO A 630 32.09 -3.70 4.05
C PRO A 630 30.68 -4.24 4.35
N TRP A 631 29.82 -3.46 5.01
CA TRP A 631 28.45 -3.87 5.32
C TRP A 631 27.57 -3.96 4.07
N ALA A 632 27.93 -3.28 2.96
CA ALA A 632 27.16 -3.37 1.72
C ALA A 632 27.12 -4.81 1.17
N ARG A 633 28.07 -5.67 1.58
CA ARG A 633 28.09 -7.09 1.24
C ARG A 633 26.89 -7.90 1.76
N ASP A 634 26.18 -7.37 2.74
CA ASP A 634 24.94 -7.98 3.24
C ASP A 634 23.75 -7.74 2.30
N TYR A 635 23.92 -6.90 1.28
CA TYR A 635 22.94 -6.57 0.28
C TYR A 635 23.38 -7.00 -1.12
N TYR A 636 22.44 -6.99 -2.05
CA TYR A 636 22.69 -7.39 -3.43
C TYR A 636 22.16 -6.33 -4.38
N VAL A 637 22.99 -5.85 -5.27
CA VAL A 637 22.56 -5.07 -6.43
C VAL A 637 21.83 -6.01 -7.39
N ARG A 638 20.67 -5.62 -7.85
CA ARG A 638 19.76 -6.43 -8.64
C ARG A 638 19.40 -5.74 -9.95
N PRO A 639 20.29 -5.72 -10.94
CA PRO A 639 20.02 -5.10 -12.23
C PRO A 639 18.75 -5.67 -12.86
N LYS A 640 17.81 -4.78 -13.20
CA LYS A 640 16.53 -5.10 -13.81
C LYS A 640 16.04 -3.90 -14.61
N SER A 641 15.00 -4.09 -15.40
CA SER A 641 14.42 -3.06 -16.25
C SER A 641 12.91 -3.25 -16.31
N VAL A 642 12.19 -2.65 -15.37
CA VAL A 642 10.72 -2.66 -15.35
C VAL A 642 10.20 -1.29 -15.75
N LEU A 643 10.59 -0.24 -15.02
CA LEU A 643 10.24 1.14 -15.35
C LEU A 643 10.89 1.55 -16.68
N ARG A 644 12.18 1.24 -16.87
CA ARG A 644 12.85 1.50 -18.14
C ARG A 644 12.16 0.81 -19.32
N ASP A 645 11.83 -0.50 -19.25
CA ASP A 645 11.11 -1.22 -20.32
C ASP A 645 9.71 -0.62 -20.56
N MET A 646 9.05 -0.12 -19.51
CA MET A 646 7.77 0.55 -19.63
C MET A 646 7.90 1.86 -20.41
N LEU A 647 8.92 2.67 -20.10
CA LEU A 647 9.22 3.93 -20.79
C LEU A 647 9.69 3.69 -22.22
N GLU A 648 10.66 2.80 -22.45
CA GLU A 648 11.17 2.47 -23.78
C GLU A 648 10.08 1.88 -24.69
N SER A 649 9.09 1.19 -24.13
CA SER A 649 7.94 0.70 -24.88
C SER A 649 6.77 1.69 -24.98
N ALA A 650 6.92 2.90 -24.44
CA ALA A 650 5.87 3.90 -24.31
C ALA A 650 4.54 3.31 -23.78
N ALA A 651 4.65 2.35 -22.84
CA ALA A 651 3.50 1.65 -22.30
C ALA A 651 2.94 2.39 -21.10
N ASP A 652 1.64 2.64 -21.07
CA ASP A 652 0.92 3.01 -19.87
C ASP A 652 0.81 1.80 -18.90
N PHE A 653 0.33 2.04 -17.69
CA PHE A 653 0.18 1.00 -16.67
C PHE A 653 -0.65 -0.19 -17.18
N LYS A 654 -1.78 0.07 -17.81
CA LYS A 654 -2.70 -0.94 -18.35
C LYS A 654 -2.09 -1.71 -19.53
N GLY A 655 -1.48 -0.99 -20.46
CA GLY A 655 -0.81 -1.59 -21.61
C GLY A 655 0.38 -2.46 -21.21
N TYR A 656 1.14 -2.07 -20.19
CA TYR A 656 2.24 -2.87 -19.68
C TYR A 656 1.79 -4.17 -19.01
N ILE A 657 0.71 -4.11 -18.23
CA ILE A 657 0.06 -5.29 -17.65
C ILE A 657 -0.40 -6.25 -18.74
N GLN A 658 -1.03 -5.74 -19.80
CA GLN A 658 -1.47 -6.54 -20.95
C GLN A 658 -0.27 -7.13 -21.72
N LYS A 659 0.75 -6.27 -22.02
CA LYS A 659 2.00 -6.69 -22.69
C LYS A 659 2.63 -7.90 -21.99
N LEU A 660 2.67 -7.91 -20.67
CA LEU A 660 3.29 -8.97 -19.87
C LEU A 660 2.33 -10.11 -19.48
N GLY A 661 1.03 -9.93 -19.61
CA GLY A 661 0.03 -10.90 -19.17
C GLY A 661 -0.04 -11.06 -17.65
N ILE A 662 0.22 -9.99 -16.90
CA ILE A 662 0.31 -10.00 -15.43
C ILE A 662 -0.93 -9.43 -14.73
N MET A 663 -2.11 -9.56 -15.32
CA MET A 663 -3.38 -9.01 -14.81
C MET A 663 -3.71 -9.37 -13.35
N ARG A 664 -3.13 -10.44 -12.82
CA ARG A 664 -3.34 -10.85 -11.42
C ARG A 664 -2.39 -10.17 -10.44
N TYR A 665 -1.36 -9.51 -10.93
CA TYR A 665 -0.26 -8.93 -10.16
C TYR A 665 -0.13 -7.42 -10.36
N GLU A 666 -1.20 -6.77 -10.80
CA GLU A 666 -1.23 -5.32 -11.05
C GLU A 666 -0.85 -4.50 -9.81
N GLY A 667 -1.30 -4.90 -8.60
CA GLY A 667 -0.89 -4.25 -7.37
C GLY A 667 0.60 -4.44 -7.01
N ALA A 668 1.26 -5.49 -7.52
CA ALA A 668 2.70 -5.65 -7.34
C ALA A 668 3.49 -4.72 -8.27
N LEU A 669 3.00 -4.49 -9.48
CA LEU A 669 3.57 -3.52 -10.41
C LEU A 669 3.39 -2.09 -9.86
N LEU A 670 2.18 -1.74 -9.40
CA LEU A 670 1.91 -0.42 -8.82
C LEU A 670 2.82 -0.12 -7.64
N ARG A 671 2.98 -1.06 -6.70
CA ARG A 671 3.90 -0.91 -5.57
C ARG A 671 5.33 -0.64 -6.03
N TYR A 672 5.81 -1.41 -7.00
CA TYR A 672 7.15 -1.23 -7.55
C TYR A 672 7.33 0.15 -8.18
N LEU A 673 6.35 0.62 -8.96
CA LEU A 673 6.39 1.95 -9.57
C LEU A 673 6.33 3.06 -8.52
N SER A 674 5.56 2.87 -7.44
CA SER A 674 5.52 3.81 -6.32
C SER A 674 6.87 3.87 -5.57
N GLU A 675 7.57 2.75 -5.43
CA GLU A 675 8.93 2.71 -4.85
C GLU A 675 9.94 3.37 -5.78
N ALA A 676 9.84 3.15 -7.10
CA ALA A 676 10.68 3.79 -8.09
C ALA A 676 10.46 5.31 -8.13
N TYR A 677 9.19 5.75 -8.09
CA TYR A 677 8.84 7.17 -8.00
C TYR A 677 9.51 7.82 -6.78
N ARG A 678 9.33 7.26 -5.59
CA ARG A 678 9.94 7.80 -4.38
C ARG A 678 11.46 7.84 -4.43
N ALA A 679 12.09 6.81 -4.98
CA ALA A 679 13.54 6.79 -5.11
C ALA A 679 14.06 7.84 -6.09
N LEU A 680 13.39 8.07 -7.21
CA LEU A 680 13.73 9.12 -8.18
C LEU A 680 13.45 10.51 -7.61
N ASP A 681 12.32 10.69 -6.95
CA ASP A 681 11.88 11.98 -6.43
C ASP A 681 12.67 12.42 -5.19
N ARG A 682 12.99 11.51 -4.27
CA ARG A 682 13.58 11.83 -2.97
C ARG A 682 15.07 11.55 -2.84
N THR A 683 15.61 10.61 -3.63
CA THR A 683 17.02 10.21 -3.49
C THR A 683 17.91 10.81 -4.57
N LEU A 684 17.34 11.21 -5.72
CA LEU A 684 18.13 11.76 -6.81
C LEU A 684 18.35 13.27 -6.60
N PRO A 685 19.63 13.75 -6.46
CA PRO A 685 19.95 15.16 -6.31
C PRO A 685 19.50 15.99 -7.51
N PHE A 686 19.12 17.24 -7.29
CA PHE A 686 18.63 18.15 -8.35
C PHE A 686 19.66 18.41 -9.46
N ASP A 687 20.95 18.48 -9.12
CA ASP A 687 22.03 18.67 -10.08
C ASP A 687 22.24 17.50 -11.04
N LYS A 688 21.69 16.32 -10.72
CA LYS A 688 21.73 15.10 -11.55
C LYS A 688 20.48 14.91 -12.38
N ARG A 689 19.47 15.77 -12.23
CA ARG A 689 18.18 15.66 -12.95
C ARG A 689 18.25 16.45 -14.26
N SER A 690 18.09 15.75 -15.36
CA SER A 690 17.83 16.36 -16.67
C SER A 690 16.36 16.81 -16.75
N GLU A 691 16.02 17.67 -17.71
CA GLU A 691 14.65 18.04 -17.98
C GLU A 691 13.77 16.82 -18.30
N GLU A 692 14.32 15.86 -19.06
CA GLU A 692 13.65 14.59 -19.34
C GLU A 692 13.41 13.76 -18.06
N MET A 693 14.34 13.77 -17.09
CA MET A 693 14.16 13.10 -15.81
C MET A 693 13.03 13.71 -15.00
N GLU A 694 12.95 15.03 -14.94
CA GLU A 694 11.84 15.74 -14.29
C GLU A 694 10.48 15.37 -14.90
N ASP A 695 10.41 15.29 -16.24
CA ASP A 695 9.21 14.84 -16.95
C ASP A 695 8.84 13.41 -16.58
N ILE A 696 9.82 12.51 -16.46
CA ILE A 696 9.58 11.12 -16.08
C ILE A 696 9.09 11.02 -14.63
N ILE A 697 9.66 11.80 -13.72
CA ILE A 697 9.23 11.85 -12.32
C ILE A 697 7.78 12.35 -12.24
N ALA A 698 7.44 13.45 -12.92
CA ALA A 698 6.08 13.98 -12.98
C ALA A 698 5.09 12.96 -13.55
N TRP A 699 5.42 12.35 -14.71
CA TRP A 699 4.60 11.29 -15.31
C TRP A 699 4.40 10.09 -14.39
N LEU A 700 5.48 9.61 -13.75
CA LEU A 700 5.41 8.45 -12.87
C LEU A 700 4.55 8.74 -11.63
N GLY A 701 4.66 9.96 -11.09
CA GLY A 701 3.80 10.46 -10.03
C GLY A 701 2.32 10.42 -10.43
N LEU A 702 1.99 10.88 -11.64
CA LEU A 702 0.64 10.80 -12.18
C LEU A 702 0.15 9.36 -12.35
N VAL A 703 0.97 8.46 -12.91
CA VAL A 703 0.61 7.04 -13.06
C VAL A 703 0.30 6.41 -11.72
N VAL A 704 1.10 6.69 -10.70
CA VAL A 704 0.89 6.17 -9.35
C VAL A 704 -0.41 6.72 -8.76
N ARG A 705 -0.66 8.03 -8.86
CA ARG A 705 -1.87 8.69 -8.35
C ARG A 705 -3.14 8.26 -9.10
N SER A 706 -3.10 8.19 -10.41
CA SER A 706 -4.27 7.80 -11.23
C SER A 706 -4.74 6.36 -10.99
N VAL A 707 -3.82 5.47 -10.62
CA VAL A 707 -4.15 4.07 -10.28
C VAL A 707 -4.60 3.93 -8.83
N ASP A 708 -4.19 4.84 -7.94
CA ASP A 708 -4.53 4.87 -6.50
C ASP A 708 -5.34 6.12 -6.13
N SER A 709 -6.41 6.39 -6.85
CA SER A 709 -7.32 7.54 -6.61
C SER A 709 -8.24 7.36 -5.40
N SER A 710 -8.16 6.23 -4.71
CA SER A 710 -9.12 5.84 -3.66
C SER A 710 -9.27 6.84 -2.51
N LEU A 711 -8.19 7.55 -2.14
CA LEU A 711 -8.23 8.57 -1.09
C LEU A 711 -8.90 9.87 -1.56
N VAL A 712 -8.68 10.26 -2.82
CA VAL A 712 -9.28 11.44 -3.42
C VAL A 712 -10.79 11.21 -3.57
N ASP A 713 -11.18 10.04 -4.06
CA ASP A 713 -12.59 9.66 -4.22
C ASP A 713 -13.36 9.68 -2.88
N GLU A 714 -12.74 9.16 -1.79
CA GLU A 714 -13.34 9.21 -0.44
C GLU A 714 -13.42 10.65 0.09
N TRP A 715 -12.38 11.46 -0.16
CA TRP A 715 -12.38 12.86 0.24
C TRP A 715 -13.44 13.68 -0.48
N GLU A 716 -13.64 13.44 -1.77
CA GLU A 716 -14.68 14.10 -2.57
C GLU A 716 -16.08 13.67 -2.11
N GLN A 717 -16.30 12.38 -1.81
CA GLN A 717 -17.58 11.90 -1.28
C GLN A 717 -17.89 12.52 0.08
N ALA A 718 -16.93 12.57 0.99
CA ALA A 718 -17.08 13.27 2.27
C ALA A 718 -17.27 14.80 2.08
N GLY A 719 -16.82 15.40 0.97
CA GLY A 719 -16.99 16.81 0.62
C GLY A 719 -18.35 17.17 0.05
N GLN A 720 -19.02 16.23 -0.62
CA GLN A 720 -20.37 16.47 -1.19
C GLN A 720 -21.45 16.60 -0.11
N GLU A 721 -21.23 16.03 1.08
CA GLU A 721 -22.14 16.17 2.23
C GLU A 721 -21.95 17.50 2.99
N LEU A 722 -20.90 18.28 2.73
CA LEU A 722 -20.51 19.45 3.54
C LEU A 722 -20.14 20.67 2.72
N ASP A 723 -20.74 21.08 1.71
CA ASP A 723 -20.58 22.39 1.02
C ASP A 723 -19.17 23.08 1.11
N ALA A 724 -18.11 22.28 1.36
CA ALA A 724 -16.74 22.73 1.51
C ALA A 724 -15.96 22.44 0.21
N ARG A 725 -15.37 23.44 -0.39
CA ARG A 725 -14.44 23.28 -1.53
C ARG A 725 -13.38 22.21 -1.18
N PRO A 726 -13.09 21.27 -2.10
CA PRO A 726 -11.96 20.37 -1.94
C PRO A 726 -10.68 21.18 -1.66
N PRO A 727 -9.69 20.63 -0.92
CA PRO A 727 -8.36 21.22 -0.91
C PRO A 727 -7.94 21.42 -2.36
N GLU A 728 -7.37 22.58 -2.68
CA GLU A 728 -6.99 22.95 -4.06
C GLU A 728 -6.41 21.75 -4.75
N ALA A 729 -7.03 21.35 -5.86
CA ALA A 729 -6.75 20.10 -6.57
C ALA A 729 -5.35 20.14 -7.24
N LYS A 730 -4.29 20.28 -6.44
CA LYS A 730 -2.90 20.04 -6.87
C LYS A 730 -2.68 18.59 -7.28
N ASP A 731 -3.59 17.69 -6.89
CA ASP A 731 -3.51 16.25 -7.14
C ASP A 731 -4.34 15.77 -8.35
N ALA A 732 -5.08 16.64 -9.01
CA ALA A 732 -5.82 16.26 -10.21
C ALA A 732 -4.85 16.03 -11.39
N VAL A 733 -5.01 14.91 -12.11
CA VAL A 733 -4.18 14.55 -13.29
C VAL A 733 -4.12 15.68 -14.29
N VAL A 734 -5.24 16.38 -14.48
CA VAL A 734 -5.40 17.50 -15.43
C VAL A 734 -4.68 18.78 -14.98
N HIS A 735 -4.42 18.95 -13.67
CA HIS A 735 -3.75 20.15 -13.13
C HIS A 735 -2.21 20.03 -13.13
N ASP A 736 -1.69 18.82 -13.26
CA ASP A 736 -0.27 18.58 -13.48
C ASP A 736 0.01 18.65 -15.00
N ARG A 737 0.09 19.86 -15.53
CA ARG A 737 0.30 20.11 -16.97
C ARG A 737 1.49 19.34 -17.54
N ARG A 738 2.60 19.31 -16.81
CA ARG A 738 3.82 18.63 -17.24
C ARG A 738 3.60 17.11 -17.36
N GLY A 739 3.06 16.51 -16.32
CA GLY A 739 2.74 15.09 -16.32
C GLY A 739 1.67 14.71 -17.35
N LEU A 740 0.63 15.52 -17.53
CA LEU A 740 -0.40 15.33 -18.55
C LEU A 740 0.19 15.40 -19.97
N THR A 741 1.06 16.37 -20.25
CA THR A 741 1.78 16.48 -21.54
C THR A 741 2.56 15.19 -21.83
N VAL A 742 3.26 14.64 -20.82
CA VAL A 742 4.03 13.38 -20.97
C VAL A 742 3.10 12.18 -21.16
N LEU A 743 1.94 12.13 -20.48
CA LEU A 743 0.93 11.11 -20.68
C LEU A 743 0.39 11.12 -22.12
N VAL A 744 0.03 12.28 -22.62
CA VAL A 744 -0.47 12.47 -24.01
C VAL A 744 0.60 12.07 -25.02
N ARG A 745 1.84 12.57 -24.87
CA ARG A 745 2.99 12.22 -25.70
C ARG A 745 3.18 10.70 -25.76
N ASN A 746 3.23 10.03 -24.62
CA ASN A 746 3.44 8.58 -24.57
C ASN A 746 2.27 7.81 -25.20
N ALA A 747 1.04 8.26 -25.00
CA ALA A 747 -0.13 7.63 -25.61
C ALA A 747 -0.11 7.73 -27.14
N LEU A 748 0.26 8.88 -27.69
CA LEU A 748 0.35 9.10 -29.15
C LEU A 748 1.60 8.41 -29.73
N PHE A 749 2.77 8.53 -29.10
CA PHE A 749 4.00 7.91 -29.58
C PHE A 749 3.94 6.37 -29.55
N ARG A 750 3.17 5.77 -28.65
CA ARG A 750 2.87 4.33 -28.69
C ARG A 750 2.25 3.92 -30.02
N ARG A 751 1.37 4.75 -30.57
CA ARG A 751 0.72 4.50 -31.87
C ARG A 751 1.69 4.62 -33.02
N VAL A 752 2.58 5.63 -32.98
CA VAL A 752 3.68 5.77 -33.96
C VAL A 752 4.56 4.52 -33.98
N ARG A 753 4.89 3.97 -32.83
CA ARG A 753 5.69 2.73 -32.73
C ARG A 753 4.97 1.50 -33.28
N LEU A 754 3.67 1.39 -33.05
CA LEU A 754 2.86 0.30 -33.62
C LEU A 754 2.72 0.47 -35.13
N ALA A 755 2.62 1.70 -35.61
CA ALA A 755 2.61 2.02 -37.04
C ALA A 755 3.95 1.64 -37.71
N ALA A 756 5.08 1.99 -37.11
CA ALA A 756 6.41 1.59 -37.54
C ALA A 756 6.62 0.06 -37.56
N ALA A 757 5.89 -0.68 -36.74
CA ALA A 757 5.90 -2.13 -36.72
C ALA A 757 4.85 -2.77 -37.68
N ASP A 758 4.09 -1.98 -38.40
CA ASP A 758 2.93 -2.38 -39.24
C ASP A 758 1.89 -3.26 -38.50
N ASP A 759 1.77 -3.02 -37.18
CA ASP A 759 0.84 -3.77 -36.32
C ASP A 759 -0.53 -3.07 -36.25
N HIS A 760 -1.22 -3.08 -37.39
CA HIS A 760 -2.55 -2.48 -37.54
C HIS A 760 -3.63 -3.16 -36.68
N GLU A 761 -3.42 -4.41 -36.20
CA GLU A 761 -4.34 -5.11 -35.30
C GLU A 761 -4.22 -4.52 -33.89
N ALA A 762 -3.00 -4.36 -33.35
CA ALA A 762 -2.76 -3.73 -32.05
C ALA A 762 -3.17 -2.25 -32.05
N LEU A 763 -2.95 -1.53 -33.15
CA LEU A 763 -3.46 -0.15 -33.34
C LEU A 763 -4.99 -0.11 -33.27
N GLY A 764 -5.66 -1.02 -33.98
CA GLY A 764 -7.11 -1.10 -33.93
C GLY A 764 -7.68 -1.46 -32.57
N GLU A 765 -7.02 -2.34 -31.81
CA GLU A 765 -7.39 -2.65 -30.43
C GLU A 765 -7.24 -1.42 -29.51
N ALA A 766 -6.20 -0.60 -29.74
CA ALA A 766 -5.95 0.61 -28.97
C ALA A 766 -6.97 1.73 -29.27
N ASP A 767 -7.51 1.79 -30.49
CA ASP A 767 -8.30 2.92 -30.99
C ASP A 767 -9.71 2.56 -31.44
N VAL A 768 -10.20 1.36 -31.17
CA VAL A 768 -11.58 0.97 -31.50
C VAL A 768 -12.59 1.87 -30.78
N ASP A 769 -12.32 2.25 -29.53
CA ASP A 769 -13.17 3.13 -28.74
C ASP A 769 -13.08 4.59 -29.24
N ASN A 770 -11.99 4.97 -29.89
CA ASN A 770 -11.79 6.27 -30.55
C ASN A 770 -12.40 6.32 -31.95
N GLY A 771 -13.09 5.27 -32.38
CA GLY A 771 -13.70 5.16 -33.71
C GLY A 771 -12.72 4.90 -34.86
N PHE A 772 -11.49 4.43 -34.53
CA PHE A 772 -10.43 4.13 -35.50
C PHE A 772 -9.99 2.66 -35.42
N PRO A 773 -10.81 1.70 -35.89
CA PRO A 773 -10.52 0.26 -35.85
C PRO A 773 -9.43 -0.16 -36.83
N ALA A 774 -8.91 -1.40 -36.70
CA ALA A 774 -7.79 -1.95 -37.47
C ALA A 774 -7.87 -1.74 -38.99
N HIS A 775 -9.05 -1.82 -39.59
CA HIS A 775 -9.18 -1.61 -41.04
C HIS A 775 -8.95 -0.15 -41.47
N LYS A 776 -9.24 0.83 -40.60
CA LYS A 776 -8.94 2.25 -40.89
C LYS A 776 -7.44 2.52 -40.71
N TRP A 777 -6.82 1.92 -39.69
CA TRP A 777 -5.38 2.01 -39.51
C TRP A 777 -4.63 1.40 -40.71
N ARG A 778 -5.05 0.21 -41.17
CA ARG A 778 -4.48 -0.39 -42.37
C ARG A 778 -4.58 0.55 -43.57
N ALA A 779 -5.74 1.13 -43.82
CA ALA A 779 -5.92 2.02 -44.96
C ALA A 779 -5.02 3.27 -44.86
N ALA A 780 -4.92 3.88 -43.69
CA ALA A 780 -4.07 5.03 -43.47
C ALA A 780 -2.57 4.72 -43.60
N LEU A 781 -2.13 3.54 -43.09
CA LEU A 781 -0.75 3.10 -43.27
C LEU A 781 -0.43 2.66 -44.69
N ASP A 782 -1.36 2.05 -45.40
CA ASP A 782 -1.18 1.74 -46.86
C ASP A 782 -0.96 3.06 -47.64
N GLU A 783 -1.72 4.13 -47.35
CA GLU A 783 -1.51 5.46 -47.97
C GLU A 783 -0.14 6.07 -47.59
N TYR A 784 0.28 5.94 -46.35
CA TYR A 784 1.59 6.42 -45.87
C TYR A 784 2.74 5.70 -46.57
N TYR A 785 2.72 4.35 -46.61
CA TYR A 785 3.78 3.53 -47.21
C TYR A 785 3.76 3.54 -48.76
N ASP A 786 2.71 4.07 -49.36
CA ASP A 786 2.73 4.38 -50.82
C ASP A 786 3.63 5.58 -51.15
N VAL A 787 3.95 6.45 -50.14
CA VAL A 787 4.74 7.68 -50.31
C VAL A 787 6.09 7.57 -49.58
N HIS A 788 6.13 7.05 -48.38
CA HIS A 788 7.30 6.96 -47.52
C HIS A 788 7.78 5.52 -47.31
N GLU A 789 9.10 5.32 -47.17
CA GLU A 789 9.68 3.96 -47.04
C GLU A 789 9.57 3.41 -45.61
N ASP A 790 9.61 4.28 -44.58
CA ASP A 790 9.70 3.87 -43.15
C ASP A 790 9.14 4.94 -42.20
N VAL A 791 8.77 4.55 -40.97
CA VAL A 791 8.43 5.44 -39.86
C VAL A 791 9.58 5.42 -38.85
N LEU A 792 10.21 6.56 -38.65
CA LEU A 792 11.30 6.69 -37.66
C LEU A 792 10.76 6.75 -36.22
N ILE A 793 11.47 6.04 -35.31
CA ILE A 793 11.09 5.93 -33.89
C ILE A 793 12.26 6.25 -32.95
N ASP A 794 13.19 7.05 -33.43
CA ASP A 794 14.37 7.50 -32.66
C ASP A 794 14.04 8.56 -31.58
N ALA A 795 15.04 9.08 -30.94
CA ALA A 795 14.89 10.08 -29.89
C ALA A 795 14.27 11.39 -30.42
N ASP A 796 14.64 11.78 -31.65
CA ASP A 796 14.12 13.00 -32.27
C ASP A 796 12.64 12.87 -32.59
N ALA A 797 12.19 11.72 -33.14
CA ALA A 797 10.77 11.42 -33.42
C ALA A 797 9.90 11.44 -32.15
N ARG A 798 10.48 11.21 -30.99
CA ARG A 798 9.79 11.26 -29.70
C ARG A 798 9.79 12.65 -29.07
N SER A 799 10.55 13.58 -29.60
CA SER A 799 10.70 14.92 -29.02
C SER A 799 9.42 15.75 -29.16
N MET A 800 9.36 16.86 -28.39
CA MET A 800 8.25 17.83 -28.49
C MET A 800 8.20 18.54 -29.86
N ALA A 801 9.23 18.40 -30.69
CA ALA A 801 9.19 18.94 -32.05
C ALA A 801 8.15 18.26 -32.94
N PHE A 802 7.78 17.02 -32.65
CA PHE A 802 6.78 16.24 -33.39
C PHE A 802 5.42 16.15 -32.69
N LEU A 803 5.26 16.80 -31.51
CA LEU A 803 4.00 16.86 -30.79
C LEU A 803 3.57 18.32 -30.62
N ALA A 804 2.50 18.73 -31.29
CA ALA A 804 1.85 20.01 -31.06
C ALA A 804 0.65 19.82 -30.09
N ILE A 805 0.56 20.71 -29.11
CA ILE A 805 -0.57 20.77 -28.16
C ILE A 805 -1.12 22.19 -28.20
N ASP A 806 -2.41 22.32 -28.48
CA ASP A 806 -3.14 23.56 -28.40
C ASP A 806 -4.15 23.51 -27.25
N GLU A 807 -3.94 24.37 -26.26
CA GLU A 807 -4.71 24.45 -25.02
C GLU A 807 -5.77 25.55 -25.08
N SER A 808 -6.04 26.14 -26.26
CA SER A 808 -6.91 27.30 -26.42
C SER A 808 -8.34 27.08 -25.93
N ASP A 809 -8.83 25.87 -25.98
CA ASP A 809 -10.18 25.46 -25.59
C ASP A 809 -10.25 24.78 -24.21
N GLU A 810 -9.16 24.79 -23.44
CA GLU A 810 -9.10 24.18 -22.11
C GLU A 810 -10.14 24.78 -21.14
N GLU A 811 -10.20 26.09 -21.02
CA GLU A 811 -11.13 26.76 -20.11
C GLU A 811 -12.61 26.69 -20.55
N ALA A 812 -12.85 26.58 -21.86
CA ALA A 812 -14.19 26.66 -22.44
C ALA A 812 -14.84 25.27 -22.62
N GLU A 813 -14.07 24.31 -23.09
CA GLU A 813 -14.56 22.99 -23.50
C GLU A 813 -13.87 21.83 -22.75
N HIS A 814 -12.89 22.09 -21.87
CA HIS A 814 -12.07 21.09 -21.17
C HIS A 814 -11.39 20.10 -22.13
N VAL A 815 -10.81 20.63 -23.20
CA VAL A 815 -10.19 19.87 -24.29
C VAL A 815 -8.81 20.45 -24.63
N TRP A 816 -7.86 19.55 -24.91
CA TRP A 816 -6.60 19.86 -25.59
C TRP A 816 -6.63 19.32 -27.01
N HIS A 817 -6.32 20.14 -27.99
CA HIS A 817 -6.14 19.69 -29.36
C HIS A 817 -4.69 19.26 -29.58
N VAL A 818 -4.47 18.03 -29.98
CA VAL A 818 -3.14 17.45 -30.10
C VAL A 818 -2.89 16.93 -31.51
N GLN A 819 -1.65 17.11 -31.98
CA GLN A 819 -1.17 16.55 -33.23
C GLN A 819 0.20 15.89 -33.02
N GLN A 820 0.29 14.58 -33.27
CA GLN A 820 1.55 13.85 -33.31
C GLN A 820 1.92 13.61 -34.78
N THR A 821 2.97 14.27 -35.24
CA THR A 821 3.52 14.10 -36.57
C THR A 821 4.42 12.86 -36.63
N PHE A 822 4.40 12.13 -37.72
CA PHE A 822 5.31 11.03 -37.98
C PHE A 822 6.64 11.57 -38.51
N SER A 823 7.73 10.98 -38.07
CA SER A 823 9.06 11.25 -38.61
C SER A 823 9.37 10.23 -39.69
N ASP A 824 9.72 10.71 -40.86
CA ASP A 824 10.05 9.90 -42.03
C ASP A 824 11.52 10.11 -42.47
N PRO A 825 12.15 9.16 -43.20
CA PRO A 825 13.51 9.28 -43.65
C PRO A 825 13.80 10.43 -44.65
N ASP A 826 12.75 10.90 -45.33
CA ASP A 826 12.86 11.96 -46.34
C ASP A 826 12.78 13.36 -45.74
N GLY A 827 12.27 13.47 -44.49
CA GLY A 827 12.16 14.73 -43.74
C GLY A 827 10.96 15.59 -44.16
N ASP A 828 9.97 15.01 -44.81
CA ASP A 828 8.78 15.73 -45.24
C ASP A 828 7.80 15.98 -44.10
N HIS A 829 7.72 15.07 -43.11
CA HIS A 829 6.94 15.18 -41.86
C HIS A 829 5.48 15.64 -42.11
N ASP A 830 4.84 15.02 -43.10
CA ASP A 830 3.54 15.43 -43.64
C ASP A 830 2.37 14.53 -43.22
N PHE A 831 2.63 13.49 -42.40
CA PHE A 831 1.63 12.56 -41.90
C PHE A 831 1.48 12.66 -40.36
N ALA A 832 0.26 12.64 -39.85
CA ALA A 832 0.02 12.84 -38.43
C ALA A 832 -1.21 12.10 -37.88
N ILE A 833 -1.22 11.94 -36.56
CA ILE A 833 -2.39 11.66 -35.75
C ILE A 833 -2.89 13.00 -35.18
N ARG A 834 -4.15 13.35 -35.41
CA ARG A 834 -4.86 14.45 -34.75
C ARG A 834 -5.95 13.92 -33.85
N ALA A 835 -6.05 14.47 -32.64
CA ALA A 835 -7.09 14.08 -31.70
C ALA A 835 -7.36 15.21 -30.70
N ASP A 836 -8.52 15.15 -30.10
CA ASP A 836 -8.87 15.99 -28.96
C ASP A 836 -8.74 15.13 -27.68
N VAL A 837 -7.99 15.65 -26.71
CA VAL A 837 -7.88 15.03 -25.38
C VAL A 837 -9.04 15.53 -24.53
N ASP A 838 -9.95 14.65 -24.16
CA ASP A 838 -11.02 14.95 -23.21
C ASP A 838 -10.45 14.98 -21.78
N LEU A 839 -10.28 16.17 -21.21
CA LEU A 839 -9.67 16.35 -19.88
C LEU A 839 -10.53 15.74 -18.77
N ASP A 840 -11.86 15.90 -18.85
CA ASP A 840 -12.78 15.34 -17.84
C ASP A 840 -12.76 13.80 -17.87
N ALA A 841 -12.86 13.23 -19.06
CA ALA A 841 -12.81 11.77 -19.20
C ALA A 841 -11.41 11.20 -18.89
N THR A 842 -10.34 11.95 -19.14
CA THR A 842 -8.96 11.61 -18.78
C THR A 842 -8.79 11.66 -17.26
N GLN A 843 -9.34 12.64 -16.58
CA GLN A 843 -9.36 12.76 -15.13
C GLN A 843 -10.10 11.58 -14.47
N GLU A 844 -11.22 11.16 -15.04
CA GLU A 844 -12.02 10.02 -14.55
C GLU A 844 -11.50 8.65 -14.99
N GLY A 845 -10.56 8.60 -15.95
CA GLY A 845 -10.07 7.40 -16.61
C GLY A 845 -8.75 6.87 -16.05
N ASP A 846 -8.36 5.66 -16.50
CA ASP A 846 -7.06 5.06 -16.20
C ASP A 846 -6.00 5.43 -17.26
N GLY A 847 -6.22 6.48 -18.08
CA GLY A 847 -5.33 6.92 -19.15
C GLY A 847 -5.96 8.02 -20.01
N VAL A 848 -5.19 8.52 -20.98
CA VAL A 848 -5.65 9.58 -21.89
C VAL A 848 -6.85 9.12 -22.71
N VAL A 849 -7.92 9.89 -22.73
CA VAL A 849 -9.13 9.65 -23.52
C VAL A 849 -9.15 10.61 -24.69
N PHE A 850 -9.19 10.05 -25.89
CA PHE A 850 -9.22 10.84 -27.11
C PHE A 850 -10.64 10.91 -27.71
N LYS A 851 -10.95 12.08 -28.27
CA LYS A 851 -12.12 12.37 -29.11
C LYS A 851 -11.67 12.91 -30.47
N GLU A 852 -12.57 13.02 -31.41
CA GLU A 852 -12.29 13.58 -32.76
C GLU A 852 -11.01 13.03 -33.41
N TYR A 853 -10.79 11.71 -33.26
CA TYR A 853 -9.54 11.04 -33.61
C TYR A 853 -9.43 10.83 -35.13
N ARG A 854 -8.34 11.32 -35.75
CA ARG A 854 -8.07 11.23 -37.19
C ARG A 854 -6.60 10.87 -37.42
N VAL A 855 -6.33 10.16 -38.50
CA VAL A 855 -4.97 9.79 -38.94
C VAL A 855 -4.90 9.93 -40.46
N GLY A 856 -3.87 10.59 -40.96
CA GLY A 856 -3.67 10.81 -42.39
C GLY A 856 -2.64 11.88 -42.71
N PHE A 857 -2.51 12.25 -43.96
CA PHE A 857 -1.69 13.39 -44.36
C PHE A 857 -2.23 14.69 -43.80
N ILE A 858 -1.32 15.58 -43.34
CA ILE A 858 -1.68 16.80 -42.59
C ILE A 858 -2.61 17.69 -43.43
N ASP A 859 -2.41 17.77 -44.75
CA ASP A 859 -3.24 18.54 -45.65
C ASP A 859 -4.70 18.05 -45.71
N ASP A 860 -4.93 16.75 -45.51
CA ASP A 860 -6.25 16.14 -45.49
C ASP A 860 -6.92 16.15 -44.10
N LEU A 861 -6.13 16.47 -43.05
CA LEU A 861 -6.62 16.59 -41.67
C LEU A 861 -7.05 18.03 -41.30
N LEU A 862 -6.73 19.01 -42.13
CA LEU A 862 -7.15 20.38 -41.96
C LEU A 862 -8.63 20.51 -42.34
#